data_7ad61bb0522d6eaf212e8e5c4f206154
#
_entry.id   7ad61bb0522d6eaf212e8e5c4f206154
#
_cell.length_a   1.000
_cell.length_b   1.000
_cell.length_c   1.000
_cell.angle_alpha   90.00
_cell.angle_beta   90.00
_cell.angle_gamma   90.00
#
_symmetry.space_group_name_H-M   'P 1'
#
loop_
_entity.id
_entity.type
_entity.pdbx_description
1 polymer ?
#
loop_
_entity_poly.entity_id
_entity_poly.type
_entity_poly.pdbx_seq_one_letter_code
_entity_poly.pdbx_strand_id
1 'polypeptide(L)'
;MCKSLLFPMAFLLASHAASTGQTGPPASGLKLNDAGYYERPGLNVMVFDDFYPEGHQGGVTIVQCGRRVAANGDVRLEPAPGQWSPVPRVGQRTINRERGTVTVTLWYPDSSKDRRGFNPISYPDLAFRYSITTEPAGDGIRIIVSLEKALPEKWANSVGFNLELFPGQLFGEHFVMDGRAGIFPRQANGPMLADSNGDVRIMPLAAGRNLVVAPGNEEKEMTIVSDRGDLELLDGRGLYNSGWFVLRSKIPAGTVGNMVEWVITPRVKPGWRSAPAIQVSQVGYHPKQAKCAVIELDKSTDAFEPVELIRIDQDSQRVVKKDPDPKPWGRFLRYRYVRFDFSDVRREGIYRVRYGNVASNEFEIRADVFARHVWQPTLEYFLPVQMCHMRINDRYKVWHGLCHMDDALMAPVNHNHFDGYRQQESTLTTFRPGEHIPGVNIGGWHDAGDYDLRVESQAETVYKLSLAYEFFGDDYDATSIDEETRVVEMHRPDGKADILQQIEHGLLSIIGGYESLGRLYRGVICPTLRQYVHLGDAETMTDNIIYDAHGEDPILHRPLPADDRWLFTEKNPARELYVAQTLAAAGRVMSGVNPVLSAKSLRIAEELYRRNLSRPAGERLNTAGELYLSTSKQEYAALLLGNADLIGERIEHSSEFIGRVVAKLGNAAFTGRIERGVTDYARKVRELEKENPYGVPYEPQIWGAGWGIQSFGVRQLFLSLGFPRLMTPAYAFNALNFVLGCHPGENTASFASGVGVKSLTVAYGANRDEWSYIPGGVGSGTALIRPDLPELKTWPYFWQQTEYVMGGGAVDFMILAMAADHILNR
;
A
#
# COMPACT_ATOMS: atom_id res chain seq x y z
N MET A 1 -13.22 51.03 47.57
CA MET A 1 -12.28 51.66 48.52
C MET A 1 -10.91 51.05 48.36
N CYS A 2 -10.04 51.90 47.97
CA CYS A 2 -8.62 51.84 47.82
C CYS A 2 -7.85 51.18 48.94
N LYS A 3 -6.76 50.46 48.61
CA LYS A 3 -5.44 50.76 49.21
C LYS A 3 -4.32 50.07 48.42
N SER A 4 -3.57 50.88 47.77
CA SER A 4 -2.26 50.64 47.21
C SER A 4 -1.23 50.32 48.31
N LEU A 5 -0.30 49.37 48.04
CA LEU A 5 0.96 49.27 48.80
C LEU A 5 2.10 49.16 47.81
N LEU A 6 2.86 50.19 47.69
CA LEU A 6 4.19 50.29 47.11
C LEU A 6 5.22 49.64 48.04
N PHE A 7 6.12 48.79 47.48
CA PHE A 7 7.36 48.41 48.13
C PHE A 7 8.56 48.78 47.25
N PRO A 8 9.65 49.25 47.79
CA PRO A 8 10.75 49.81 47.02
C PRO A 8 11.75 48.74 46.55
N MET A 9 12.29 49.05 45.36
CA MET A 9 13.33 48.26 44.68
C MET A 9 14.69 48.60 45.34
N ALA A 10 15.36 47.61 45.93
CA ALA A 10 16.73 47.69 46.38
C ALA A 10 17.65 47.07 45.30
N PHE A 11 18.55 47.92 44.71
CA PHE A 11 19.62 47.43 43.82
C PHE A 11 20.71 46.79 44.68
N LEU A 12 21.00 45.51 44.42
CA LEU A 12 22.22 44.85 44.89
C LEU A 12 23.11 44.59 43.67
N LEU A 13 24.23 45.32 43.61
CA LEU A 13 25.33 44.99 42.69
C LEU A 13 26.02 43.74 43.22
N ALA A 14 25.96 42.65 42.45
CA ALA A 14 26.74 41.45 42.67
C ALA A 14 27.81 41.32 41.57
N SER A 15 29.02 41.21 42.01
CA SER A 15 30.28 41.09 41.29
C SER A 15 30.29 39.83 40.40
N HIS A 16 30.79 40.03 39.16
CA HIS A 16 31.05 38.96 38.18
C HIS A 16 32.18 38.04 38.70
N ALA A 17 31.83 36.82 39.06
CA ALA A 17 32.78 35.72 39.06
C ALA A 17 32.67 35.02 37.68
N ALA A 18 33.74 35.06 36.92
CA ALA A 18 33.82 34.31 35.65
C ALA A 18 33.80 32.81 35.93
N SER A 19 32.68 32.19 35.66
CA SER A 19 32.60 30.74 35.59
C SER A 19 33.12 30.30 34.20
N THR A 20 34.22 29.57 34.19
CA THR A 20 34.72 28.84 33.06
C THR A 20 33.66 27.81 32.66
N GLY A 21 32.81 28.14 31.66
CA GLY A 21 31.84 27.24 31.10
C GLY A 21 32.56 26.06 30.45
N GLN A 22 32.26 24.88 30.92
CA GLN A 22 32.50 23.67 30.15
C GLN A 22 31.73 23.81 28.83
N THR A 23 32.45 24.04 27.75
CA THR A 23 31.93 23.93 26.40
C THR A 23 31.55 22.46 26.18
N GLY A 24 30.25 22.16 26.22
CA GLY A 24 29.73 20.90 25.72
C GLY A 24 30.22 20.70 24.29
N PRO A 25 30.31 19.45 23.81
CA PRO A 25 30.77 19.14 22.44
C PRO A 25 29.90 19.98 21.48
N PRO A 26 30.52 20.59 20.43
CA PRO A 26 29.75 21.37 19.47
C PRO A 26 28.65 20.50 18.87
N ALA A 27 27.44 21.01 18.83
CA ALA A 27 26.31 20.33 18.15
C ALA A 27 26.78 19.92 16.76
N SER A 28 26.80 18.63 16.47
CA SER A 28 27.26 18.14 15.18
C SER A 28 26.28 18.64 14.12
N GLY A 29 26.69 19.62 13.30
CA GLY A 29 25.90 20.11 12.19
C GLY A 29 25.53 19.00 11.20
N LEU A 30 24.58 19.27 10.33
CA LEU A 30 24.14 18.34 9.29
C LEU A 30 25.31 17.93 8.39
N LYS A 31 25.55 16.64 8.19
CA LYS A 31 26.67 16.11 7.40
C LYS A 31 26.21 15.05 6.43
N LEU A 32 26.87 15.00 5.28
CA LEU A 32 26.69 13.93 4.31
C LEU A 32 27.34 12.63 4.85
N ASN A 33 26.55 11.57 4.98
CA ASN A 33 26.99 10.26 5.47
C ASN A 33 27.49 9.35 4.33
N ASP A 34 27.97 8.14 4.68
CA ASP A 34 28.49 7.19 3.73
C ASP A 34 27.41 6.62 2.79
N ALA A 35 26.17 6.55 3.25
CA ALA A 35 25.01 6.14 2.45
C ALA A 35 24.57 7.21 1.44
N GLY A 36 25.12 8.42 1.48
CA GLY A 36 24.88 9.46 0.47
C GLY A 36 23.68 10.37 0.77
N TYR A 37 23.22 10.43 2.02
CA TYR A 37 22.22 11.39 2.47
C TYR A 37 22.75 12.22 3.64
N TYR A 38 22.11 13.36 3.90
CA TYR A 38 22.52 14.23 5.01
C TYR A 38 21.92 13.72 6.32
N GLU A 39 22.74 13.72 7.36
CA GLU A 39 22.36 13.22 8.66
C GLU A 39 22.91 14.03 9.81
N ARG A 40 22.09 14.25 10.82
CA ARG A 40 22.44 14.57 12.21
C ARG A 40 21.40 13.94 13.14
N PRO A 41 21.67 13.81 14.46
CA PRO A 41 20.66 13.28 15.37
C PRO A 41 19.31 14.00 15.19
N GLY A 42 18.26 13.23 14.88
CA GLY A 42 16.89 13.72 14.66
C GLY A 42 16.61 14.40 13.33
N LEU A 43 17.58 14.52 12.42
CA LEU A 43 17.35 15.08 11.08
C LEU A 43 18.07 14.26 10.01
N ASN A 44 17.32 13.87 8.99
CA ASN A 44 17.84 13.27 7.77
C ASN A 44 17.26 13.99 6.55
N VAL A 45 18.09 14.21 5.51
CA VAL A 45 17.64 14.77 4.25
C VAL A 45 18.14 13.88 3.12
N MET A 46 17.21 13.24 2.40
CA MET A 46 17.45 12.44 1.22
C MET A 46 17.26 13.29 -0.03
N VAL A 47 18.08 13.07 -1.05
CA VAL A 47 18.07 13.87 -2.28
C VAL A 47 18.02 12.93 -3.47
N PHE A 48 16.86 12.75 -4.09
CA PHE A 48 16.62 11.88 -5.24
C PHE A 48 17.10 10.43 -5.05
N ASP A 49 16.96 9.92 -3.85
CA ASP A 49 17.31 8.54 -3.48
C ASP A 49 16.12 7.75 -3.00
N ASP A 50 14.96 8.35 -2.98
CA ASP A 50 13.72 7.85 -2.44
C ASP A 50 12.57 8.11 -3.41
N PHE A 51 11.55 7.26 -3.35
CA PHE A 51 10.31 7.41 -4.11
C PHE A 51 9.15 7.48 -3.15
N TYR A 52 8.45 8.57 -3.15
CA TYR A 52 7.22 8.75 -2.39
C TYR A 52 6.60 10.12 -2.68
N PRO A 53 5.28 10.20 -2.67
CA PRO A 53 4.26 9.15 -2.78
C PRO A 53 3.89 8.86 -4.25
N GLU A 54 3.19 7.78 -4.49
CA GLU A 54 2.47 7.48 -5.73
C GLU A 54 3.32 7.38 -7.00
N GLY A 55 4.49 6.76 -6.92
CA GLY A 55 5.36 6.64 -8.06
C GLY A 55 5.91 7.97 -8.57
N HIS A 56 5.66 9.06 -7.87
CA HIS A 56 6.40 10.30 -8.08
C HIS A 56 7.86 10.00 -7.83
N GLN A 57 8.69 10.51 -8.67
CA GLN A 57 10.12 10.31 -8.51
C GLN A 57 10.59 10.99 -7.25
N GLY A 58 11.68 10.49 -6.73
CA GLY A 58 12.34 11.12 -5.61
C GLY A 58 12.56 12.60 -5.86
N GLY A 59 12.61 13.32 -4.81
CA GLY A 59 12.96 14.72 -4.75
C GLY A 59 13.79 14.93 -3.49
N VAL A 60 13.74 16.11 -2.95
CA VAL A 60 14.24 16.36 -1.59
C VAL A 60 13.19 15.86 -0.60
N THR A 61 13.61 14.96 0.30
CA THR A 61 12.81 14.42 1.39
C THR A 61 13.42 14.81 2.72
N ILE A 62 12.60 15.27 3.67
CA ILE A 62 13.02 15.68 5.02
C ILE A 62 12.37 14.75 6.04
N VAL A 63 13.22 14.15 6.87
CA VAL A 63 12.81 13.33 8.02
C VAL A 63 13.25 14.04 9.29
N GLN A 64 12.30 14.48 10.09
CA GLN A 64 12.48 15.17 11.36
C GLN A 64 11.97 14.30 12.51
N CYS A 65 12.80 14.08 13.51
CA CYS A 65 12.48 13.23 14.66
C CYS A 65 11.95 11.84 14.27
N GLY A 66 12.60 11.20 13.27
CA GLY A 66 12.23 9.88 12.77
C GLY A 66 11.03 9.83 11.84
N ARG A 67 10.37 10.96 11.57
CA ARG A 67 9.16 11.05 10.73
C ARG A 67 9.40 11.84 9.47
N ARG A 68 8.94 11.35 8.34
CA ARG A 68 8.91 12.12 7.10
C ARG A 68 7.94 13.30 7.27
N VAL A 69 8.45 14.51 7.23
CA VAL A 69 7.66 15.74 7.38
C VAL A 69 7.46 16.47 6.06
N ALA A 70 8.37 16.26 5.10
CA ALA A 70 8.27 16.81 3.76
C ALA A 70 8.89 15.85 2.73
N ALA A 71 8.38 15.89 1.51
CA ALA A 71 8.85 15.07 0.38
C ALA A 71 8.65 15.76 -0.96
N ASN A 72 9.04 15.06 -2.05
CA ASN A 72 8.84 15.50 -3.44
C ASN A 72 9.38 16.90 -3.75
N GLY A 73 10.45 17.31 -3.07
CA GLY A 73 11.12 18.58 -3.35
C GLY A 73 11.70 18.58 -4.76
N ASP A 74 10.92 19.04 -5.75
CA ASP A 74 11.27 19.05 -7.16
C ASP A 74 10.52 20.14 -7.93
N VAL A 75 10.91 20.35 -9.19
CA VAL A 75 10.24 21.26 -10.10
C VAL A 75 8.99 20.59 -10.67
N ARG A 76 7.84 21.30 -10.58
CA ARG A 76 6.54 20.78 -11.00
C ARG A 76 5.86 21.75 -11.98
N LEU A 77 5.07 21.17 -12.89
CA LEU A 77 4.10 21.90 -13.71
C LEU A 77 2.74 21.87 -13.03
N GLU A 78 2.20 23.03 -12.72
CA GLU A 78 0.87 23.15 -12.11
C GLU A 78 0.12 24.39 -12.63
N PRO A 79 -1.16 24.25 -12.98
CA PRO A 79 -1.91 23.00 -12.91
C PRO A 79 -1.35 21.93 -13.88
N ALA A 80 -1.35 20.70 -13.45
CA ALA A 80 -1.02 19.58 -14.32
C ALA A 80 -2.20 19.35 -15.30
N PRO A 81 -1.93 18.93 -16.56
CA PRO A 81 -3.00 18.60 -17.51
C PRO A 81 -3.73 17.28 -17.19
N GLY A 82 -3.36 16.59 -16.13
CA GLY A 82 -3.97 15.37 -15.65
C GLY A 82 -3.84 15.26 -14.14
N GLN A 83 -4.16 14.11 -13.60
CA GLN A 83 -4.13 13.85 -12.17
C GLN A 83 -2.72 14.03 -11.57
N TRP A 84 -1.68 13.64 -12.31
CA TRP A 84 -0.30 13.78 -11.88
C TRP A 84 0.46 14.78 -12.74
N SER A 85 1.39 15.48 -12.12
CA SER A 85 2.33 16.32 -12.83
C SER A 85 3.25 15.47 -13.73
N PRO A 86 3.70 16.00 -14.88
CA PRO A 86 4.73 15.34 -15.67
C PRO A 86 5.96 15.01 -14.82
N VAL A 87 6.50 13.82 -15.00
CA VAL A 87 7.65 13.34 -14.26
C VAL A 87 8.93 13.63 -15.05
N PRO A 88 9.92 14.32 -14.45
CA PRO A 88 11.20 14.57 -15.14
C PRO A 88 12.04 13.30 -15.20
N ARG A 89 12.92 13.22 -16.18
CA ARG A 89 14.00 12.25 -16.16
C ARG A 89 15.08 12.69 -15.19
N VAL A 90 15.43 11.79 -14.29
CA VAL A 90 16.58 11.96 -13.40
C VAL A 90 17.84 11.57 -14.19
N GLY A 91 18.75 12.51 -14.31
CA GLY A 91 20.06 12.30 -14.91
C GLY A 91 21.10 11.90 -13.88
N GLN A 92 22.26 12.53 -13.94
CA GLN A 92 23.35 12.22 -13.03
C GLN A 92 23.10 12.82 -11.64
N ARG A 93 23.20 11.97 -10.61
CA ARG A 93 23.29 12.37 -9.20
C ARG A 93 24.76 12.36 -8.80
N THR A 94 25.31 13.51 -8.47
CA THR A 94 26.73 13.71 -8.13
C THR A 94 26.86 14.10 -6.67
N ILE A 95 27.71 13.39 -5.95
CA ILE A 95 28.05 13.66 -4.55
C ILE A 95 29.47 14.21 -4.48
N ASN A 96 29.62 15.43 -4.01
CA ASN A 96 30.93 16.00 -3.68
C ASN A 96 31.11 15.96 -2.15
N ARG A 97 31.88 14.99 -1.68
CA ARG A 97 32.09 14.78 -0.23
C ARG A 97 32.94 15.87 0.42
N GLU A 98 33.85 16.51 -0.32
CA GLU A 98 34.69 17.58 0.21
C GLU A 98 33.88 18.84 0.51
N ARG A 99 32.94 19.16 -0.39
CA ARG A 99 32.05 20.31 -0.22
C ARG A 99 30.78 19.96 0.54
N GLY A 100 30.51 18.67 0.74
CA GLY A 100 29.25 18.21 1.35
C GLY A 100 28.03 18.46 0.47
N THR A 101 28.17 18.52 -0.87
CA THR A 101 27.07 18.85 -1.77
C THR A 101 26.56 17.63 -2.53
N VAL A 102 25.25 17.62 -2.78
CA VAL A 102 24.60 16.68 -3.71
C VAL A 102 23.94 17.49 -4.82
N THR A 103 24.29 17.18 -6.07
CA THR A 103 23.71 17.83 -7.25
C THR A 103 23.05 16.78 -8.14
N VAL A 104 21.82 17.03 -8.54
CA VAL A 104 21.08 16.17 -9.46
C VAL A 104 20.68 16.98 -10.69
N THR A 105 20.97 16.46 -11.86
CA THR A 105 20.54 17.03 -13.14
C THR A 105 19.27 16.34 -13.60
N LEU A 106 18.29 17.14 -14.07
CA LEU A 106 16.99 16.67 -14.46
C LEU A 106 16.55 17.34 -15.78
N TRP A 107 15.69 16.65 -16.52
CA TRP A 107 15.03 17.24 -17.66
C TRP A 107 13.67 16.62 -17.86
N TYR A 108 12.73 17.43 -18.34
CA TYR A 108 11.45 16.91 -18.73
C TYR A 108 11.57 16.14 -20.02
N PRO A 109 11.06 14.90 -20.08
CA PRO A 109 11.07 14.09 -21.26
C PRO A 109 10.15 14.68 -22.34
N ASP A 110 10.47 14.40 -23.59
CA ASP A 110 9.50 14.50 -24.67
C ASP A 110 8.33 13.55 -24.37
N SER A 111 7.17 14.11 -24.13
CA SER A 111 5.96 13.36 -23.79
C SER A 111 5.55 12.34 -24.86
N SER A 112 5.99 12.53 -26.11
CA SER A 112 5.74 11.58 -27.19
C SER A 112 6.59 10.31 -27.10
N LYS A 113 7.70 10.35 -26.37
CA LYS A 113 8.68 9.25 -26.27
C LYS A 113 8.51 8.41 -25.02
N ASP A 114 7.94 8.96 -23.94
CA ASP A 114 7.85 8.34 -22.62
C ASP A 114 6.43 7.99 -22.16
N ARG A 115 5.56 7.66 -23.08
CA ARG A 115 4.21 7.16 -22.77
C ARG A 115 4.18 5.72 -22.29
N ARG A 116 5.34 5.15 -21.96
CA ARG A 116 5.46 3.82 -21.41
C ARG A 116 5.39 3.93 -19.90
N GLY A 117 4.28 3.63 -19.35
CA GLY A 117 4.18 3.57 -17.91
C GLY A 117 2.81 3.93 -17.41
N PHE A 118 2.74 4.09 -16.16
CA PHE A 118 1.57 4.26 -15.34
C PHE A 118 0.70 5.50 -15.65
N ASN A 119 1.18 6.44 -16.43
CA ASN A 119 0.42 7.64 -16.77
C ASN A 119 0.62 8.02 -18.24
N PRO A 120 -0.17 7.49 -19.17
CA PRO A 120 -0.04 7.74 -20.60
C PRO A 120 -0.63 9.09 -21.07
N ILE A 121 -0.94 10.02 -20.17
CA ILE A 121 -1.43 11.35 -20.53
C ILE A 121 -0.41 12.05 -21.41
N SER A 122 -0.88 12.68 -22.48
CA SER A 122 -0.06 13.52 -23.34
C SER A 122 0.26 14.82 -22.63
N TYR A 123 1.40 14.85 -21.97
CA TYR A 123 1.89 16.10 -21.43
C TYR A 123 2.47 17.00 -22.52
N PRO A 124 2.36 18.33 -22.34
CA PRO A 124 3.04 19.24 -23.22
C PRO A 124 4.56 19.05 -23.14
N ASP A 125 5.27 19.24 -24.25
CA ASP A 125 6.72 19.21 -24.26
C ASP A 125 7.25 20.45 -23.52
N LEU A 126 7.78 20.22 -22.32
CA LEU A 126 8.34 21.27 -21.49
C LEU A 126 9.77 21.64 -21.91
N ALA A 127 10.48 20.72 -22.56
CA ALA A 127 11.77 20.91 -23.22
C ALA A 127 12.80 21.75 -22.47
N PHE A 128 12.94 21.60 -21.16
CA PHE A 128 13.97 22.29 -20.37
C PHE A 128 14.74 21.38 -19.46
N ARG A 129 15.97 21.80 -19.14
CA ARG A 129 16.86 21.12 -18.19
C ARG A 129 17.11 22.00 -16.99
N TYR A 130 17.24 21.36 -15.85
CA TYR A 130 17.55 22.03 -14.60
C TYR A 130 18.41 21.16 -13.71
N SER A 131 18.96 21.74 -12.67
CA SER A 131 19.63 21.00 -11.60
C SER A 131 19.08 21.44 -10.24
N ILE A 132 19.10 20.48 -9.31
CA ILE A 132 18.85 20.74 -7.90
C ILE A 132 20.15 20.44 -7.17
N THR A 133 20.71 21.45 -6.51
CA THR A 133 21.89 21.33 -5.65
C THR A 133 21.49 21.54 -4.21
N THR A 134 21.95 20.65 -3.35
CA THR A 134 21.74 20.75 -1.90
C THR A 134 23.08 20.82 -1.18
N GLU A 135 23.13 21.59 -0.09
CA GLU A 135 24.30 21.72 0.77
C GLU A 135 23.90 22.00 2.22
N PRO A 136 24.69 21.60 3.22
CA PRO A 136 24.43 21.98 4.60
C PRO A 136 24.48 23.52 4.79
N ALA A 137 23.51 24.02 5.55
CA ALA A 137 23.42 25.44 5.91
C ALA A 137 23.11 25.59 7.41
N GLY A 138 24.14 25.75 8.21
CA GLY A 138 24.00 25.71 9.67
C GLY A 138 23.41 24.39 10.16
N ASP A 139 22.30 24.46 10.86
CA ASP A 139 21.57 23.27 11.35
C ASP A 139 20.56 22.70 10.35
N GLY A 140 20.47 23.25 9.15
CA GLY A 140 19.54 22.90 8.11
C GLY A 140 20.20 22.60 6.76
N ILE A 141 19.40 22.62 5.71
CA ILE A 141 19.78 22.35 4.34
C ILE A 141 19.44 23.53 3.44
N ARG A 142 20.37 23.89 2.55
CA ARG A 142 20.14 24.84 1.46
C ARG A 142 19.77 24.04 0.20
N ILE A 143 18.76 24.48 -0.51
CA ILE A 143 18.30 23.93 -1.79
C ILE A 143 18.40 25.02 -2.84
N ILE A 144 19.08 24.71 -3.95
CA ILE A 144 19.28 25.64 -5.06
C ILE A 144 18.75 24.97 -6.33
N VAL A 145 17.82 25.62 -7.01
CA VAL A 145 17.32 25.20 -8.33
C VAL A 145 17.90 26.10 -9.40
N SER A 146 18.61 25.50 -10.38
CA SER A 146 19.27 26.23 -11.45
C SER A 146 18.80 25.73 -12.81
N LEU A 147 18.56 26.70 -13.74
CA LEU A 147 18.22 26.43 -15.13
C LEU A 147 19.41 26.77 -16.04
N GLU A 148 19.73 25.84 -16.96
CA GLU A 148 20.76 26.09 -18.00
C GLU A 148 20.23 27.02 -19.10
N LYS A 149 18.94 26.96 -19.38
CA LYS A 149 18.25 27.79 -20.36
C LYS A 149 16.98 28.38 -19.74
N ALA A 150 16.61 29.56 -20.21
CA ALA A 150 15.41 30.24 -19.76
C ALA A 150 14.16 29.40 -20.00
N LEU A 151 13.26 29.38 -19.03
CA LEU A 151 11.93 28.78 -19.18
C LEU A 151 11.15 29.53 -20.28
N PRO A 152 10.54 28.83 -21.24
CA PRO A 152 9.69 29.47 -22.24
C PRO A 152 8.54 30.26 -21.59
N GLU A 153 8.18 31.40 -22.17
CA GLU A 153 7.19 32.33 -21.59
C GLU A 153 5.82 31.66 -21.35
N LYS A 154 5.43 30.71 -22.24
CA LYS A 154 4.18 29.96 -22.10
C LYS A 154 4.09 29.12 -20.80
N TRP A 155 5.22 28.85 -20.16
CA TRP A 155 5.28 28.11 -18.89
C TRP A 155 5.49 29.04 -17.68
N ALA A 156 5.59 30.33 -17.90
CA ALA A 156 5.65 31.31 -16.81
C ALA A 156 4.46 31.13 -15.87
N ASN A 157 4.72 31.18 -14.57
CA ASN A 157 3.72 30.99 -13.50
C ASN A 157 3.09 29.58 -13.40
N SER A 158 3.44 28.68 -14.31
CA SER A 158 2.95 27.29 -14.27
C SER A 158 4.02 26.30 -13.80
N VAL A 159 5.29 26.63 -13.93
CA VAL A 159 6.41 25.81 -13.46
C VAL A 159 7.00 26.43 -12.17
N GLY A 160 7.20 25.62 -11.16
CA GLY A 160 7.76 26.03 -9.88
C GLY A 160 8.45 24.90 -9.16
N PHE A 161 9.31 25.21 -8.19
CA PHE A 161 9.83 24.25 -7.23
C PHE A 161 8.80 24.06 -6.12
N ASN A 162 8.40 22.82 -5.89
CA ASN A 162 7.45 22.41 -4.86
C ASN A 162 8.15 21.59 -3.78
N LEU A 163 7.70 21.72 -2.54
CA LEU A 163 7.98 20.81 -1.44
C LEU A 163 6.64 20.46 -0.78
N GLU A 164 6.32 19.18 -0.71
CA GLU A 164 5.06 18.68 -0.16
C GLU A 164 5.20 18.42 1.34
N LEU A 165 4.37 19.07 2.15
CA LEU A 165 4.34 18.95 3.61
C LEU A 165 3.22 18.01 4.05
N PHE A 166 3.53 17.06 4.92
CA PHE A 166 2.58 16.03 5.34
C PHE A 166 1.51 16.57 6.28
N PRO A 167 0.23 16.53 5.92
CA PRO A 167 -0.84 17.24 6.63
C PRO A 167 -1.17 16.66 7.99
N GLY A 168 -1.09 15.35 8.19
CA GLY A 168 -1.46 14.70 9.46
C GLY A 168 -0.68 15.17 10.67
N GLN A 169 0.52 15.70 10.47
CA GLN A 169 1.31 16.29 11.54
C GLN A 169 1.02 17.78 11.75
N LEU A 170 0.35 18.41 10.79
CA LEU A 170 0.17 19.86 10.73
C LEU A 170 -1.27 20.29 11.03
N PHE A 171 -2.26 19.41 10.96
CA PHE A 171 -3.65 19.78 11.26
C PHE A 171 -3.81 20.46 12.62
N GLY A 172 -4.34 21.70 12.58
CA GLY A 172 -4.53 22.52 13.77
C GLY A 172 -3.27 23.22 14.28
N GLU A 173 -2.09 22.88 13.76
CA GLU A 173 -0.88 23.65 14.03
C GLU A 173 -0.97 25.01 13.33
N HIS A 174 -0.31 26.01 13.89
CA HIS A 174 -0.22 27.30 13.24
C HIS A 174 1.08 27.44 12.42
N PHE A 175 1.06 28.37 11.51
CA PHE A 175 2.23 28.82 10.77
C PHE A 175 2.34 30.35 10.83
N VAL A 176 3.52 30.85 10.59
CA VAL A 176 3.76 32.28 10.46
C VAL A 176 4.51 32.55 9.15
N MET A 177 3.91 33.34 8.26
CA MET A 177 4.49 33.76 6.99
C MET A 177 4.72 35.28 7.03
N ASP A 178 5.99 35.73 7.05
CA ASP A 178 6.37 37.15 7.15
C ASP A 178 5.60 37.92 8.24
N GLY A 179 5.47 37.32 9.44
CA GLY A 179 4.79 37.94 10.57
C GLY A 179 3.24 37.75 10.56
N ARG A 180 2.67 37.16 9.54
CA ARG A 180 1.24 36.85 9.49
C ARG A 180 1.00 35.39 9.90
N ALA A 181 0.20 35.17 10.93
CA ALA A 181 -0.14 33.86 11.42
C ALA A 181 -1.35 33.28 10.67
N GLY A 182 -1.33 31.95 10.47
CA GLY A 182 -2.44 31.16 9.98
C GLY A 182 -2.47 29.80 10.65
N ILE A 183 -3.50 29.00 10.38
CA ILE A 183 -3.67 27.64 10.89
C ILE A 183 -3.74 26.69 9.71
N PHE A 184 -3.04 25.56 9.78
CA PHE A 184 -3.21 24.46 8.81
C PHE A 184 -4.59 23.81 8.97
N PRO A 185 -5.51 24.00 8.01
CA PRO A 185 -6.89 23.55 8.17
C PRO A 185 -7.00 22.03 8.05
N ARG A 186 -7.85 21.41 8.89
CA ARG A 186 -8.19 20.00 8.73
C ARG A 186 -9.08 19.79 7.50
N GLN A 187 -10.07 20.64 7.32
CA GLN A 187 -10.97 20.58 6.15
C GLN A 187 -10.23 21.01 4.87
N ALA A 188 -10.27 20.18 3.86
CA ALA A 188 -9.58 20.40 2.59
C ALA A 188 -10.33 21.37 1.66
N ASN A 189 -10.62 22.56 2.13
CA ASN A 189 -11.30 23.62 1.36
C ASN A 189 -10.52 24.93 1.47
N GLY A 190 -9.29 24.90 0.97
CA GLY A 190 -8.48 26.13 0.89
C GLY A 190 -9.14 27.21 0.03
N PRO A 191 -8.61 28.42 -0.01
CA PRO A 191 -9.12 29.46 -0.88
C PRO A 191 -9.04 29.01 -2.34
N MET A 192 -10.15 29.12 -3.07
CA MET A 192 -10.27 28.69 -4.46
C MET A 192 -10.91 29.79 -5.32
N LEU A 193 -10.50 29.90 -6.58
CA LEU A 193 -11.09 30.76 -7.59
C LEU A 193 -11.44 29.91 -8.81
N ALA A 194 -12.67 30.05 -9.30
CA ALA A 194 -13.03 29.55 -10.61
C ALA A 194 -12.56 30.55 -11.69
N ASP A 195 -11.93 30.06 -12.74
CA ASP A 195 -11.60 30.86 -13.91
C ASP A 195 -12.83 31.01 -14.86
N SER A 196 -12.63 31.70 -15.97
CA SER A 196 -13.71 31.96 -16.96
C SER A 196 -14.27 30.67 -17.61
N ASN A 197 -13.55 29.57 -17.54
CA ASN A 197 -13.95 28.26 -18.08
C ASN A 197 -14.59 27.36 -17.01
N GLY A 198 -14.67 27.83 -15.75
CA GLY A 198 -15.15 27.06 -14.60
C GLY A 198 -14.08 26.19 -13.96
N ASP A 199 -12.85 26.21 -14.45
CA ASP A 199 -11.75 25.46 -13.83
C ASP A 199 -11.36 26.09 -12.49
N VAL A 200 -11.25 25.25 -11.46
CA VAL A 200 -10.91 25.71 -10.12
C VAL A 200 -9.40 25.82 -9.94
N ARG A 201 -8.96 26.97 -9.44
CA ARG A 201 -7.56 27.19 -9.04
C ARG A 201 -7.46 27.35 -7.54
N ILE A 202 -6.52 26.65 -6.93
CA ILE A 202 -6.19 26.81 -5.53
C ILE A 202 -5.37 28.09 -5.34
N MET A 203 -5.80 28.89 -4.38
CA MET A 203 -5.09 30.09 -3.97
C MET A 203 -4.21 29.80 -2.77
N PRO A 204 -3.08 30.52 -2.58
CA PRO A 204 -2.24 30.35 -1.41
C PRO A 204 -2.99 30.67 -0.11
N LEU A 205 -2.77 29.82 0.91
CA LEU A 205 -3.11 30.15 2.31
C LEU A 205 -2.32 31.36 2.79
N ALA A 206 -1.07 31.45 2.36
CA ALA A 206 -0.17 32.58 2.63
C ALA A 206 0.92 32.65 1.55
N ALA A 207 1.48 33.87 1.37
CA ALA A 207 2.63 34.12 0.52
C ALA A 207 3.61 35.07 1.20
N GLY A 208 4.91 34.86 0.96
CA GLY A 208 6.00 35.65 1.57
C GLY A 208 7.36 35.06 1.28
N ARG A 209 8.34 35.35 2.15
CA ARG A 209 9.71 34.83 2.00
C ARG A 209 10.22 34.06 3.21
N ASN A 210 9.55 34.14 4.32
CA ASN A 210 9.97 33.53 5.57
C ASN A 210 8.78 32.81 6.21
N LEU A 211 8.79 31.48 6.16
CA LEU A 211 7.76 30.62 6.73
C LEU A 211 8.31 29.93 7.96
N VAL A 212 7.57 29.99 9.07
CA VAL A 212 7.77 29.14 10.24
C VAL A 212 6.55 28.23 10.37
N VAL A 213 6.77 26.95 10.27
CA VAL A 213 5.78 25.89 10.47
C VAL A 213 5.79 25.48 11.93
N ALA A 214 4.63 25.37 12.57
CA ALA A 214 4.42 24.92 13.94
C ALA A 214 5.37 25.61 14.96
N PRO A 215 5.39 26.97 15.03
CA PRO A 215 6.30 27.70 15.93
C PRO A 215 6.16 27.25 17.37
N GLY A 216 7.28 27.00 18.03
CA GLY A 216 7.33 26.57 19.43
C GLY A 216 7.17 25.06 19.66
N ASN A 217 6.83 24.30 18.64
CA ASN A 217 6.73 22.84 18.74
C ASN A 217 8.13 22.22 18.55
N GLU A 218 8.65 21.53 19.57
CA GLU A 218 10.03 21.01 19.57
C GLU A 218 10.28 19.90 18.53
N GLU A 219 9.22 19.22 18.04
CA GLU A 219 9.32 18.11 17.09
C GLU A 219 8.78 18.42 15.69
N LYS A 220 8.09 19.57 15.53
CA LYS A 220 7.44 19.92 14.27
C LYS A 220 7.88 21.26 13.69
N GLU A 221 8.47 22.13 14.52
CA GLU A 221 8.91 23.43 14.06
C GLU A 221 9.92 23.30 12.91
N MET A 222 9.65 24.01 11.83
CA MET A 222 10.54 24.09 10.67
C MET A 222 10.50 25.49 10.11
N THR A 223 11.67 26.12 9.99
CA THR A 223 11.82 27.44 9.37
C THR A 223 12.27 27.28 7.92
N ILE A 224 11.60 27.93 7.00
CA ILE A 224 11.95 28.00 5.59
C ILE A 224 12.14 29.46 5.21
N VAL A 225 13.36 29.81 4.77
CA VAL A 225 13.70 31.14 4.28
C VAL A 225 14.02 31.05 2.81
N SER A 226 13.40 31.91 2.01
CA SER A 226 13.70 32.02 0.59
C SER A 226 14.59 33.23 0.32
N ASP A 227 15.84 32.96 -0.06
CA ASP A 227 16.78 33.99 -0.51
C ASP A 227 16.43 34.40 -1.96
N ARG A 228 15.80 33.51 -2.73
CA ARG A 228 15.38 33.74 -4.12
C ARG A 228 14.08 33.00 -4.47
N GLY A 229 13.13 33.73 -5.02
CA GLY A 229 11.75 33.28 -5.30
C GLY A 229 10.83 33.49 -4.09
N ASP A 230 9.61 33.93 -4.34
CA ASP A 230 8.63 34.09 -3.27
C ASP A 230 8.03 32.72 -2.93
N LEU A 231 7.71 32.50 -1.66
CA LEU A 231 7.04 31.30 -1.16
C LEU A 231 5.52 31.45 -1.28
N GLU A 232 4.85 30.44 -1.80
CA GLU A 232 3.40 30.28 -1.72
C GLU A 232 3.09 29.00 -0.93
N LEU A 233 2.34 29.10 0.16
CA LEU A 233 1.81 27.95 0.91
C LEU A 233 0.40 27.65 0.45
N LEU A 234 0.17 26.47 -0.11
CA LEU A 234 -1.11 26.04 -0.67
C LEU A 234 -1.65 24.83 0.09
N ASP A 235 -2.98 24.69 0.10
CA ASP A 235 -3.64 23.44 0.48
C ASP A 235 -3.86 22.59 -0.79
N GLY A 236 -2.92 21.70 -1.08
CA GLY A 236 -2.95 20.86 -2.27
C GLY A 236 -4.03 19.79 -2.26
N ARG A 237 -4.67 19.51 -1.13
CA ARG A 237 -5.72 18.48 -0.99
C ARG A 237 -7.02 18.82 -1.73
N GLY A 238 -7.23 20.10 -2.05
CA GLY A 238 -8.37 20.54 -2.89
C GLY A 238 -8.20 20.26 -4.38
N LEU A 239 -7.03 19.74 -4.82
CA LEU A 239 -6.75 19.35 -6.19
C LEU A 239 -6.55 17.84 -6.28
N TYR A 240 -7.47 17.14 -6.90
CA TYR A 240 -7.34 15.71 -7.20
C TYR A 240 -6.72 14.90 -6.04
N ASN A 241 -5.73 14.08 -6.33
CA ASN A 241 -5.06 13.22 -5.34
C ASN A 241 -3.97 13.92 -4.52
N SER A 242 -3.75 15.20 -4.63
CA SER A 242 -2.77 15.86 -3.79
C SER A 242 -3.21 15.81 -2.32
N GLY A 243 -2.57 14.95 -1.54
CA GLY A 243 -2.85 14.76 -0.11
C GLY A 243 -2.09 15.70 0.83
N TRP A 244 -1.46 16.78 0.30
CA TRP A 244 -0.45 17.54 1.04
C TRP A 244 -0.74 19.04 1.06
N PHE A 245 -0.16 19.72 2.05
CA PHE A 245 0.12 21.14 1.92
C PHE A 245 1.37 21.29 1.04
N VAL A 246 1.35 22.24 0.13
CA VAL A 246 2.44 22.46 -0.84
C VAL A 246 3.09 23.81 -0.59
N LEU A 247 4.39 23.80 -0.35
CA LEU A 247 5.18 25.02 -0.38
C LEU A 247 5.80 25.15 -1.77
N ARG A 248 5.63 26.29 -2.43
CA ARG A 248 6.02 26.51 -3.82
C ARG A 248 6.72 27.84 -4.05
N SER A 249 7.75 27.82 -4.93
CA SER A 249 8.27 29.04 -5.57
C SER A 249 8.19 28.91 -7.09
N LYS A 250 7.49 29.84 -7.73
CA LYS A 250 7.38 29.87 -9.18
C LYS A 250 8.69 30.28 -9.83
N ILE A 251 9.00 29.69 -10.98
CA ILE A 251 10.19 30.01 -11.76
C ILE A 251 9.80 31.08 -12.80
N PRO A 252 10.45 32.28 -12.76
CA PRO A 252 10.15 33.32 -13.72
C PRO A 252 10.64 32.96 -15.12
N ALA A 253 9.89 33.38 -16.14
CA ALA A 253 10.31 33.24 -17.54
C ALA A 253 11.51 34.13 -17.88
N GLY A 254 12.23 33.78 -18.95
CA GLY A 254 13.27 34.61 -19.52
C GLY A 254 14.58 34.70 -18.74
N THR A 255 14.71 34.00 -17.62
CA THR A 255 15.90 34.04 -16.75
C THR A 255 16.63 32.68 -16.74
N VAL A 256 17.94 32.69 -16.46
CA VAL A 256 18.81 31.51 -16.35
C VAL A 256 19.66 31.59 -15.05
N GLY A 257 20.25 30.47 -14.68
CA GLY A 257 21.04 30.33 -13.43
C GLY A 257 20.18 29.94 -12.25
N ASN A 258 20.50 30.43 -11.05
CA ASN A 258 19.77 30.06 -9.84
C ASN A 258 18.40 30.76 -9.82
N MET A 259 17.34 29.98 -9.85
CA MET A 259 15.96 30.48 -9.88
C MET A 259 15.29 30.44 -8.52
N VAL A 260 15.57 29.42 -7.76
CA VAL A 260 15.05 29.22 -6.40
C VAL A 260 16.24 28.95 -5.47
N GLU A 261 16.23 29.57 -4.31
CA GLU A 261 17.19 29.28 -3.25
C GLU A 261 16.50 29.34 -1.89
N TRP A 262 16.36 28.19 -1.26
CA TRP A 262 15.71 28.01 0.04
C TRP A 262 16.70 27.51 1.08
N VAL A 263 16.61 28.02 2.31
CA VAL A 263 17.22 27.42 3.49
C VAL A 263 16.13 26.86 4.38
N ILE A 264 16.17 25.56 4.62
CA ILE A 264 15.21 24.86 5.44
C ILE A 264 15.90 24.37 6.71
N THR A 265 15.40 24.81 7.86
CA THR A 265 15.96 24.50 9.17
C THR A 265 14.89 23.85 10.07
N PRO A 266 14.78 22.52 10.07
CA PRO A 266 13.94 21.81 11.03
C PRO A 266 14.54 21.88 12.44
N ARG A 267 13.70 22.21 13.43
CA ARG A 267 14.11 22.18 14.84
C ARG A 267 14.22 20.74 15.32
N VAL A 268 15.30 20.40 15.96
CA VAL A 268 15.54 19.08 16.53
C VAL A 268 16.11 19.22 17.93
N LYS A 269 15.55 18.46 18.85
CA LYS A 269 16.05 18.40 20.23
C LYS A 269 17.50 17.90 20.25
N PRO A 270 18.42 18.61 20.93
CA PRO A 270 19.80 18.16 21.05
C PRO A 270 19.91 16.75 21.62
N GLY A 271 20.71 15.90 20.98
CA GLY A 271 20.88 14.50 21.40
C GLY A 271 19.66 13.61 21.18
N TRP A 272 18.74 13.99 20.28
CA TRP A 272 17.58 13.16 19.93
C TRP A 272 17.98 11.75 19.54
N ARG A 273 17.23 10.79 20.02
CA ARG A 273 17.32 9.36 19.67
C ARG A 273 15.93 8.83 19.45
N SER A 274 15.78 7.86 18.53
CA SER A 274 14.51 7.16 18.39
C SER A 274 14.18 6.38 19.67
N ALA A 275 12.92 6.48 20.08
CA ALA A 275 12.42 5.70 21.20
C ALA A 275 12.41 4.20 20.83
N PRO A 276 12.60 3.29 21.80
CA PRO A 276 12.42 1.86 21.56
C PRO A 276 11.01 1.56 21.02
N ALA A 277 10.91 0.79 19.94
CA ALA A 277 9.65 0.26 19.44
C ALA A 277 9.54 -1.23 19.76
N ILE A 278 8.48 -1.61 20.48
CA ILE A 278 8.23 -3.01 20.86
C ILE A 278 7.15 -3.55 19.91
N GLN A 279 7.55 -4.46 19.06
CA GLN A 279 6.74 -5.00 17.98
C GLN A 279 6.20 -6.37 18.38
N VAL A 280 4.89 -6.44 18.51
CA VAL A 280 4.13 -7.65 18.85
C VAL A 280 2.88 -7.72 17.98
N SER A 281 2.28 -8.90 17.85
CA SER A 281 0.98 -9.04 17.17
C SER A 281 -0.07 -8.21 17.88
N GLN A 282 -0.80 -7.39 17.12
CA GLN A 282 -1.90 -6.57 17.61
C GLN A 282 -3.15 -7.38 18.01
N VAL A 283 -3.23 -8.60 17.52
CA VAL A 283 -4.29 -9.57 17.88
C VAL A 283 -3.89 -10.39 19.10
N GLY A 284 -2.62 -10.76 19.17
CA GLY A 284 -2.08 -11.65 20.20
C GLY A 284 -1.58 -12.98 19.63
N TYR A 285 -1.59 -14.02 20.46
CA TYR A 285 -0.95 -15.29 20.13
C TYR A 285 -1.74 -16.48 20.65
N HIS A 286 -1.73 -17.57 19.88
CA HIS A 286 -2.21 -18.85 20.39
C HIS A 286 -1.20 -19.49 21.38
N PRO A 287 -1.63 -20.21 22.44
CA PRO A 287 -0.73 -20.82 23.42
C PRO A 287 0.34 -21.74 22.84
N LYS A 288 0.04 -22.48 21.77
CA LYS A 288 0.97 -23.40 21.09
C LYS A 288 1.87 -22.72 20.05
N GLN A 289 1.58 -21.47 19.64
CA GLN A 289 2.34 -20.72 18.65
C GLN A 289 3.70 -20.30 19.22
N ALA A 290 4.72 -20.23 18.35
CA ALA A 290 5.95 -19.52 18.67
C ALA A 290 5.65 -18.03 18.86
N LYS A 291 6.13 -17.45 19.95
CA LYS A 291 5.85 -16.07 20.39
C LYS A 291 7.13 -15.31 20.59
N CYS A 292 7.35 -14.27 19.81
CA CYS A 292 8.54 -13.44 19.91
C CYS A 292 8.14 -11.96 19.80
N ALA A 293 8.61 -11.16 20.74
CA ALA A 293 8.61 -9.70 20.58
C ALA A 293 9.93 -9.28 19.94
N VAL A 294 9.85 -8.39 18.97
CA VAL A 294 11.00 -7.74 18.33
C VAL A 294 11.09 -6.32 18.86
N ILE A 295 12.24 -5.95 19.39
CA ILE A 295 12.48 -4.62 19.97
C ILE A 295 13.46 -3.90 19.09
N GLU A 296 12.99 -2.83 18.45
CA GLU A 296 13.77 -1.94 17.60
C GLU A 296 14.33 -0.79 18.43
N LEU A 297 15.64 -0.55 18.32
CA LEU A 297 16.38 0.40 19.13
C LEU A 297 17.18 1.35 18.24
N ASP A 298 17.39 2.58 18.72
CA ASP A 298 18.27 3.54 18.07
C ASP A 298 19.63 2.94 17.74
N LYS A 299 20.19 3.28 16.59
CA LYS A 299 21.50 2.79 16.12
C LYS A 299 22.66 3.06 17.10
N SER A 300 22.52 4.05 17.94
CA SER A 300 23.52 4.45 18.94
C SER A 300 23.34 3.76 20.29
N THR A 301 22.38 2.86 20.43
CA THR A 301 22.14 2.12 21.68
C THR A 301 23.25 1.11 21.92
N ASP A 302 24.05 1.26 22.95
CA ASP A 302 25.15 0.37 23.30
C ASP A 302 24.87 -0.47 24.57
N ALA A 303 23.96 -0.01 25.43
CA ALA A 303 23.51 -0.73 26.61
C ALA A 303 22.03 -1.13 26.44
N PHE A 304 21.70 -2.36 26.80
CA PHE A 304 20.36 -2.90 26.67
C PHE A 304 19.66 -2.96 28.02
N GLU A 305 18.41 -2.56 28.03
CA GLU A 305 17.55 -2.61 29.21
C GLU A 305 16.91 -4.01 29.34
N PRO A 306 16.52 -4.41 30.56
CA PRO A 306 15.81 -5.66 30.75
C PRO A 306 14.50 -5.73 29.96
N VAL A 307 14.19 -6.91 29.44
CA VAL A 307 12.89 -7.21 28.81
C VAL A 307 12.04 -8.03 29.75
N GLU A 308 10.79 -7.67 29.89
CA GLU A 308 9.85 -8.35 30.78
C GLU A 308 8.51 -8.61 30.08
N LEU A 309 7.98 -9.82 30.24
CA LEU A 309 6.59 -10.14 29.93
C LEU A 309 5.76 -9.99 31.20
N ILE A 310 4.81 -9.09 31.14
CA ILE A 310 3.92 -8.76 32.27
C ILE A 310 2.54 -9.31 31.95
N ARG A 311 2.02 -10.14 32.87
CA ARG A 311 0.63 -10.56 32.85
C ARG A 311 -0.22 -9.57 33.62
N ILE A 312 -1.40 -9.26 33.04
CA ILE A 312 -2.36 -8.32 33.60
C ILE A 312 -3.53 -9.14 34.12
N ASP A 313 -3.75 -9.11 35.41
CA ASP A 313 -4.92 -9.67 36.09
C ASP A 313 -5.78 -8.52 36.62
N GLN A 314 -7.01 -8.77 37.05
CA GLN A 314 -7.98 -7.74 37.48
C GLN A 314 -7.38 -6.71 38.45
N ASP A 315 -6.65 -7.16 39.49
CA ASP A 315 -6.15 -6.32 40.55
C ASP A 315 -4.61 -6.28 40.64
N SER A 316 -3.91 -6.88 39.70
CA SER A 316 -2.45 -6.99 39.75
C SER A 316 -1.77 -7.15 38.41
N GLN A 317 -0.53 -6.70 38.36
CA GLN A 317 0.37 -6.92 37.24
C GLN A 317 1.58 -7.71 37.72
N ARG A 318 1.90 -8.79 37.04
CA ARG A 318 3.00 -9.69 37.45
C ARG A 318 3.95 -9.96 36.32
N VAL A 319 5.25 -9.79 36.53
CA VAL A 319 6.29 -10.25 35.62
C VAL A 319 6.27 -11.80 35.65
N VAL A 320 5.97 -12.40 34.51
CA VAL A 320 5.89 -13.86 34.34
C VAL A 320 7.10 -14.41 33.59
N LYS A 321 7.81 -13.57 32.84
CA LYS A 321 9.08 -13.91 32.21
C LYS A 321 9.94 -12.66 32.16
N LYS A 322 11.26 -12.82 32.36
CA LYS A 322 12.22 -11.73 32.33
C LYS A 322 13.52 -12.19 31.68
N ASP A 323 14.05 -11.32 30.81
CA ASP A 323 15.43 -11.37 30.36
C ASP A 323 16.16 -10.15 30.93
N PRO A 324 17.02 -10.33 31.96
CA PRO A 324 17.69 -9.21 32.61
C PRO A 324 18.87 -8.63 31.82
N ASP A 325 19.41 -9.37 30.83
CA ASP A 325 20.58 -9.03 30.03
C ASP A 325 20.37 -9.50 28.58
N PRO A 326 19.42 -8.88 27.85
CA PRO A 326 19.05 -9.32 26.51
C PRO A 326 20.22 -9.17 25.55
N LYS A 327 20.44 -10.20 24.75
CA LYS A 327 21.49 -10.18 23.72
C LYS A 327 20.98 -9.52 22.44
N PRO A 328 21.80 -8.68 21.79
CA PRO A 328 21.42 -8.13 20.51
C PRO A 328 21.25 -9.24 19.47
N TRP A 329 20.13 -9.19 18.72
CA TRP A 329 20.00 -9.99 17.52
C TRP A 329 21.01 -9.52 16.46
N GLY A 330 21.17 -8.20 16.32
CA GLY A 330 22.08 -7.59 15.38
C GLY A 330 21.61 -6.22 14.90
N ARG A 331 22.03 -5.88 13.67
CA ARG A 331 21.60 -4.68 12.94
C ARG A 331 20.79 -5.07 11.72
N PHE A 332 19.69 -4.38 11.53
CA PHE A 332 18.88 -4.44 10.32
C PHE A 332 18.42 -3.03 9.97
N LEU A 333 18.50 -2.65 8.71
CA LEU A 333 18.33 -1.26 8.29
C LEU A 333 19.26 -0.34 9.14
N ARG A 334 18.75 0.76 9.64
CA ARG A 334 19.52 1.69 10.48
C ARG A 334 19.50 1.35 11.97
N TYR A 335 18.72 0.37 12.42
CA TYR A 335 18.42 0.13 13.80
C TYR A 335 19.18 -1.08 14.38
N ARG A 336 19.22 -1.15 15.72
CA ARG A 336 19.62 -2.33 16.46
C ARG A 336 18.40 -3.08 16.94
N TYR A 337 18.50 -4.40 17.04
CA TYR A 337 17.36 -5.23 17.42
C TYR A 337 17.70 -6.20 18.53
N VAL A 338 16.70 -6.42 19.39
CA VAL A 338 16.66 -7.47 20.40
C VAL A 338 15.44 -8.34 20.10
N ARG A 339 15.58 -9.65 20.26
CA ARG A 339 14.46 -10.60 20.20
C ARG A 339 14.19 -11.17 21.58
N PHE A 340 12.95 -11.14 21.99
CA PHE A 340 12.49 -11.69 23.25
C PHE A 340 11.49 -12.81 23.00
N ASP A 341 11.96 -14.07 23.14
CA ASP A 341 11.14 -15.27 22.98
C ASP A 341 10.39 -15.57 24.28
N PHE A 342 9.08 -15.72 24.19
CA PHE A 342 8.19 -16.12 25.27
C PHE A 342 7.25 -17.27 24.87
N SER A 343 7.70 -18.14 23.96
CA SER A 343 6.95 -19.29 23.43
C SER A 343 6.56 -20.29 24.51
N ASP A 344 7.35 -20.39 25.58
CA ASP A 344 7.08 -21.21 26.74
C ASP A 344 5.90 -20.73 27.60
N VAL A 345 5.50 -19.47 27.50
CA VAL A 345 4.34 -18.94 28.22
C VAL A 345 3.08 -19.34 27.48
N ARG A 346 2.35 -20.34 28.04
CA ARG A 346 1.13 -20.90 27.43
C ARG A 346 -0.14 -20.57 28.21
N ARG A 347 -0.01 -19.99 29.40
CA ARG A 347 -1.16 -19.65 30.23
C ARG A 347 -1.96 -18.55 29.55
N GLU A 348 -3.26 -18.77 29.38
CA GLU A 348 -4.17 -17.78 28.82
C GLU A 348 -4.31 -16.54 29.70
N GLY A 349 -4.49 -15.39 29.06
CA GLY A 349 -4.65 -14.12 29.74
C GLY A 349 -4.24 -12.93 28.88
N ILE A 350 -4.22 -11.74 29.49
CA ILE A 350 -3.77 -10.50 28.87
C ILE A 350 -2.33 -10.22 29.28
N TYR A 351 -1.53 -9.80 28.32
CA TYR A 351 -0.09 -9.59 28.49
C TYR A 351 0.36 -8.30 27.82
N ARG A 352 1.52 -7.81 28.24
CA ARG A 352 2.31 -6.82 27.52
C ARG A 352 3.79 -7.07 27.71
N VAL A 353 4.60 -6.65 26.74
CA VAL A 353 6.05 -6.66 26.83
C VAL A 353 6.53 -5.28 27.28
N ARG A 354 7.51 -5.25 28.20
CA ARG A 354 8.17 -4.02 28.64
C ARG A 354 9.67 -4.11 28.40
N TYR A 355 10.23 -3.04 27.84
CA TYR A 355 11.66 -2.83 27.70
C TYR A 355 12.03 -1.52 28.40
N GLY A 356 12.79 -1.59 29.48
CA GLY A 356 13.03 -0.44 30.33
C GLY A 356 11.72 0.24 30.78
N ASN A 357 11.54 1.51 30.38
CA ASN A 357 10.33 2.30 30.66
C ASN A 357 9.28 2.26 29.56
N VAL A 358 9.55 1.60 28.42
CA VAL A 358 8.62 1.51 27.27
C VAL A 358 7.87 0.19 27.36
N ALA A 359 6.57 0.23 27.06
CA ALA A 359 5.73 -0.97 27.02
C ALA A 359 5.02 -1.06 25.65
N SER A 360 4.80 -2.31 25.21
CA SER A 360 3.91 -2.58 24.06
C SER A 360 2.45 -2.26 24.43
N ASN A 361 1.57 -2.27 23.40
CA ASN A 361 0.15 -2.46 23.65
C ASN A 361 -0.08 -3.81 24.37
N GLU A 362 -1.24 -3.93 24.98
CA GLU A 362 -1.73 -5.19 25.54
C GLU A 362 -2.15 -6.13 24.42
N PHE A 363 -1.96 -7.44 24.64
CA PHE A 363 -2.35 -8.48 23.71
C PHE A 363 -2.80 -9.75 24.47
N GLU A 364 -3.56 -10.59 23.81
CA GLU A 364 -4.05 -11.83 24.38
C GLU A 364 -3.11 -13.02 24.08
N ILE A 365 -3.00 -13.95 25.02
CA ILE A 365 -2.61 -15.33 24.75
C ILE A 365 -3.86 -16.16 25.00
N ARG A 366 -4.48 -16.70 23.94
CA ARG A 366 -5.72 -17.50 24.03
C ARG A 366 -5.79 -18.54 22.91
N ALA A 367 -6.46 -19.65 23.17
CA ALA A 367 -6.65 -20.69 22.17
C ALA A 367 -7.57 -20.24 21.02
N ASP A 368 -8.55 -19.41 21.31
CA ASP A 368 -9.51 -18.87 20.35
C ASP A 368 -9.14 -17.48 19.80
N VAL A 369 -7.88 -17.06 19.94
CA VAL A 369 -7.42 -15.70 19.57
C VAL A 369 -7.64 -15.37 18.08
N PHE A 370 -7.69 -16.36 17.18
CA PHE A 370 -7.97 -16.19 15.77
C PHE A 370 -9.41 -16.52 15.37
N ALA A 371 -10.23 -17.00 16.30
CA ALA A 371 -11.56 -17.51 16.02
C ALA A 371 -12.60 -16.41 15.74
N ARG A 372 -12.31 -15.15 16.09
CA ARG A 372 -13.19 -13.99 15.83
C ARG A 372 -12.39 -12.72 15.58
N HIS A 373 -12.95 -11.83 14.75
CA HIS A 373 -12.44 -10.48 14.51
C HIS A 373 -11.03 -10.43 13.91
N VAL A 374 -10.57 -11.48 13.24
CA VAL A 374 -9.26 -11.52 12.58
C VAL A 374 -9.42 -11.71 11.08
N TRP A 375 -9.86 -12.88 10.62
CA TRP A 375 -10.10 -13.15 9.20
C TRP A 375 -11.54 -12.84 8.78
N GLN A 376 -12.49 -12.90 9.71
CA GLN A 376 -13.90 -12.67 9.46
C GLN A 376 -14.20 -11.28 8.88
N PRO A 377 -13.59 -10.16 9.35
CA PRO A 377 -13.85 -8.86 8.77
C PRO A 377 -13.55 -8.76 7.27
N THR A 378 -12.58 -9.54 6.76
CA THR A 378 -12.32 -9.60 5.32
C THR A 378 -13.47 -10.24 4.56
N LEU A 379 -14.07 -11.31 5.11
CA LEU A 379 -15.15 -12.04 4.46
C LEU A 379 -16.52 -11.36 4.63
N GLU A 380 -16.79 -10.81 5.82
CA GLU A 380 -18.12 -10.26 6.17
C GLU A 380 -18.28 -8.75 5.87
N TYR A 381 -17.17 -8.01 5.71
CA TYR A 381 -17.19 -6.58 5.40
C TYR A 381 -16.47 -6.25 4.10
N PHE A 382 -15.16 -6.53 4.02
CA PHE A 382 -14.34 -6.07 2.91
C PHE A 382 -14.82 -6.61 1.57
N LEU A 383 -14.98 -7.94 1.45
CA LEU A 383 -15.41 -8.56 0.20
C LEU A 383 -16.83 -8.10 -0.21
N PRO A 384 -17.85 -8.10 0.67
CA PRO A 384 -19.16 -7.57 0.32
C PRO A 384 -19.14 -6.11 -0.14
N VAL A 385 -18.38 -5.24 0.53
CA VAL A 385 -18.30 -3.82 0.15
C VAL A 385 -17.66 -3.62 -1.23
N GLN A 386 -16.81 -4.55 -1.67
CA GLN A 386 -16.21 -4.49 -3.01
C GLN A 386 -17.09 -5.09 -4.12
N MET A 387 -18.20 -5.78 -3.81
CA MET A 387 -19.03 -6.45 -4.80
C MET A 387 -19.63 -5.44 -5.78
N CYS A 388 -19.29 -5.59 -7.07
CA CYS A 388 -19.86 -4.79 -8.14
C CYS A 388 -21.20 -5.37 -8.61
N HIS A 389 -22.04 -4.58 -9.26
CA HIS A 389 -23.37 -4.96 -9.77
C HIS A 389 -24.37 -5.39 -8.69
N MET A 390 -24.10 -5.03 -7.43
CA MET A 390 -24.92 -5.36 -6.29
C MET A 390 -25.24 -4.11 -5.49
N ARG A 391 -26.36 -4.15 -4.73
CA ARG A 391 -26.64 -3.20 -3.67
C ARG A 391 -26.18 -3.78 -2.34
N ILE A 392 -25.37 -3.07 -1.59
CA ILE A 392 -24.76 -3.54 -0.35
C ILE A 392 -25.40 -2.83 0.85
N ASN A 393 -26.20 -3.58 1.61
CA ASN A 393 -26.86 -3.11 2.82
C ASN A 393 -26.17 -3.65 4.07
N ASP A 394 -26.12 -2.81 5.10
CA ASP A 394 -25.77 -3.21 6.45
C ASP A 394 -26.77 -2.56 7.40
N ARG A 395 -27.47 -3.32 8.14
CA ARG A 395 -28.49 -3.03 9.18
C ARG A 395 -29.15 -1.63 9.14
N TYR A 396 -28.37 -0.57 9.23
CA TYR A 396 -28.82 0.83 9.27
C TYR A 396 -28.16 1.70 8.20
N LYS A 397 -27.46 1.09 7.26
CA LYS A 397 -26.59 1.75 6.30
C LYS A 397 -26.65 1.06 4.94
N VAL A 398 -26.58 1.83 3.91
CA VAL A 398 -26.26 1.36 2.56
C VAL A 398 -24.82 1.73 2.29
N TRP A 399 -23.97 0.74 2.02
CA TRP A 399 -22.57 0.99 1.66
C TRP A 399 -22.48 1.59 0.27
N HIS A 400 -23.17 0.99 -0.70
CA HIS A 400 -23.43 1.57 -2.01
C HIS A 400 -24.68 0.96 -2.63
N GLY A 401 -25.26 1.65 -3.60
CA GLY A 401 -26.39 1.18 -4.36
C GLY A 401 -26.01 0.21 -5.47
N LEU A 402 -26.98 -0.12 -6.30
CA LEU A 402 -26.78 -0.95 -7.47
C LEU A 402 -25.94 -0.20 -8.51
N CYS A 403 -24.69 -0.65 -8.72
CA CYS A 403 -23.70 0.09 -9.47
C CYS A 403 -23.39 -0.54 -10.84
N HIS A 404 -22.96 0.27 -11.81
CA HIS A 404 -22.36 -0.14 -13.10
C HIS A 404 -23.22 -1.08 -13.93
N MET A 405 -24.51 -0.84 -13.95
CA MET A 405 -25.48 -1.75 -14.59
C MET A 405 -25.55 -1.60 -16.12
N ASP A 406 -25.15 -0.46 -16.64
CA ASP A 406 -25.17 -0.05 -18.04
C ASP A 406 -23.79 -0.04 -18.72
N ASP A 407 -22.78 -0.49 -18.02
CA ASP A 407 -21.36 -0.51 -18.38
C ASP A 407 -20.98 -1.43 -19.56
N ALA A 408 -19.69 -1.44 -19.80
CA ALA A 408 -18.95 -2.30 -20.71
C ALA A 408 -19.11 -1.96 -22.20
N LEU A 409 -18.66 -0.76 -22.55
CA LEU A 409 -18.42 -0.36 -23.94
C LEU A 409 -17.12 -0.98 -24.45
N MET A 410 -17.14 -1.52 -25.68
CA MET A 410 -15.91 -2.02 -26.31
C MET A 410 -14.89 -0.91 -26.48
N ALA A 411 -13.72 -1.04 -25.91
CA ALA A 411 -12.67 -0.04 -25.99
C ALA A 411 -12.24 0.25 -27.44
N PRO A 412 -11.94 1.53 -27.78
CA PRO A 412 -11.48 1.92 -29.12
C PRO A 412 -10.16 1.24 -29.50
N VAL A 413 -10.02 0.80 -30.76
CA VAL A 413 -8.77 0.23 -31.28
C VAL A 413 -7.64 1.26 -31.22
N ASN A 414 -6.41 0.79 -31.03
CA ASN A 414 -5.22 1.61 -30.83
C ASN A 414 -5.31 2.58 -29.64
N HIS A 415 -6.26 2.36 -28.75
CA HIS A 415 -6.41 3.18 -27.55
C HIS A 415 -5.34 2.85 -26.50
N ASN A 416 -4.73 3.89 -25.94
CA ASN A 416 -3.90 3.83 -24.75
C ASN A 416 -4.66 4.49 -23.60
N HIS A 417 -5.06 3.72 -22.64
CA HIS A 417 -5.71 4.19 -21.43
C HIS A 417 -4.69 4.85 -20.49
N PHE A 418 -5.11 5.83 -19.71
CA PHE A 418 -4.24 6.54 -18.78
C PHE A 418 -3.60 5.60 -17.71
N ASP A 419 -4.25 4.51 -17.36
CA ASP A 419 -3.76 3.48 -16.44
C ASP A 419 -2.99 2.34 -17.14
N GLY A 420 -2.50 2.58 -18.34
CA GLY A 420 -1.64 1.65 -19.08
C GLY A 420 -2.37 0.50 -19.78
N TYR A 421 -3.70 0.44 -19.77
CA TYR A 421 -4.46 -0.50 -20.58
C TYR A 421 -4.36 -0.13 -22.06
N ARG A 422 -4.25 -1.16 -22.90
CA ARG A 422 -4.11 -0.98 -24.33
C ARG A 422 -5.08 -1.87 -25.06
N GLN A 423 -6.00 -1.28 -25.83
CA GLN A 423 -6.69 -1.94 -26.90
C GLN A 423 -5.81 -1.89 -28.15
N GLN A 424 -5.48 -3.06 -28.71
CA GLN A 424 -4.58 -3.15 -29.86
C GLN A 424 -5.32 -2.81 -31.18
N GLU A 425 -4.75 -3.23 -32.30
CA GLU A 425 -5.24 -2.90 -33.65
C GLU A 425 -6.66 -3.42 -33.97
N SER A 426 -7.18 -4.33 -33.18
CA SER A 426 -8.52 -4.88 -33.31
C SER A 426 -9.15 -5.14 -31.95
N THR A 427 -10.47 -5.24 -31.91
CA THR A 427 -11.21 -5.64 -30.70
C THR A 427 -11.08 -7.13 -30.36
N LEU A 428 -10.53 -7.93 -31.25
CA LEU A 428 -10.41 -9.39 -31.13
C LEU A 428 -11.76 -10.12 -30.94
N THR A 429 -12.87 -9.44 -31.16
CA THR A 429 -14.26 -9.92 -31.02
C THR A 429 -15.08 -9.45 -32.21
N THR A 430 -16.35 -9.81 -32.26
CA THR A 430 -17.31 -9.31 -33.24
C THR A 430 -17.85 -7.92 -32.89
N PHE A 431 -17.69 -7.49 -31.65
CA PHE A 431 -18.13 -6.17 -31.18
C PHE A 431 -17.22 -5.07 -31.71
N ARG A 432 -17.84 -3.97 -32.11
CA ARG A 432 -17.14 -2.77 -32.60
C ARG A 432 -16.75 -1.84 -31.47
N PRO A 433 -15.74 -0.97 -31.65
CA PRO A 433 -15.46 0.07 -30.69
C PRO A 433 -16.72 0.90 -30.32
N GLY A 434 -16.94 1.15 -29.04
CA GLY A 434 -18.10 1.88 -28.53
C GLY A 434 -19.40 1.04 -28.46
N GLU A 435 -19.39 -0.21 -28.90
CA GLU A 435 -20.55 -1.07 -28.83
C GLU A 435 -20.68 -1.66 -27.41
N HIS A 436 -21.87 -1.59 -26.85
CA HIS A 436 -22.18 -2.19 -25.55
C HIS A 436 -22.16 -3.71 -25.62
N ILE A 437 -21.49 -4.35 -24.66
CA ILE A 437 -21.35 -5.80 -24.57
C ILE A 437 -22.32 -6.33 -23.53
N PRO A 438 -23.39 -7.00 -23.94
CA PRO A 438 -24.37 -7.54 -22.99
C PRO A 438 -23.79 -8.68 -22.16
N GLY A 439 -24.27 -8.85 -20.92
CA GLY A 439 -23.96 -9.99 -20.05
C GLY A 439 -22.61 -9.92 -19.33
N VAL A 440 -21.95 -8.77 -19.33
CA VAL A 440 -20.74 -8.53 -18.51
C VAL A 440 -21.03 -7.73 -17.24
N ASN A 441 -22.23 -7.21 -17.09
CA ASN A 441 -22.71 -6.49 -15.90
C ASN A 441 -23.25 -7.46 -14.83
N ILE A 442 -22.42 -8.41 -14.44
CA ILE A 442 -22.77 -9.44 -13.45
C ILE A 442 -21.55 -9.87 -12.66
N GLY A 443 -21.68 -9.94 -11.35
CA GLY A 443 -20.62 -10.44 -10.48
C GLY A 443 -19.39 -9.54 -10.46
N GLY A 444 -18.35 -9.99 -9.77
CA GLY A 444 -17.05 -9.33 -9.68
C GLY A 444 -16.96 -8.28 -8.59
N TRP A 445 -15.72 -7.88 -8.27
CA TRP A 445 -15.40 -6.90 -7.22
C TRP A 445 -14.61 -5.75 -7.78
N HIS A 446 -14.81 -4.55 -7.23
CA HIS A 446 -13.93 -3.41 -7.44
C HIS A 446 -12.50 -3.78 -7.03
N ASP A 447 -11.49 -3.42 -7.82
CA ASP A 447 -10.14 -3.98 -7.70
C ASP A 447 -9.35 -3.48 -6.49
N ALA A 448 -9.23 -2.17 -6.36
CA ALA A 448 -8.42 -1.56 -5.32
C ALA A 448 -9.16 -0.39 -4.65
N GLY A 449 -8.76 0.83 -4.87
CA GLY A 449 -9.50 2.01 -4.45
C GLY A 449 -10.29 2.65 -5.60
N ASP A 450 -10.35 1.99 -6.71
CA ASP A 450 -11.07 2.35 -7.94
C ASP A 450 -12.18 1.33 -8.24
N TYR A 451 -12.88 1.54 -9.34
CA TYR A 451 -13.98 0.68 -9.75
C TYR A 451 -13.63 -0.28 -10.89
N ASP A 452 -12.35 -0.51 -11.14
CA ASP A 452 -11.92 -1.46 -12.17
C ASP A 452 -12.30 -2.90 -11.84
N LEU A 453 -12.65 -3.67 -12.87
CA LEU A 453 -12.84 -5.12 -12.82
C LEU A 453 -11.75 -5.78 -13.69
N ARG A 454 -10.58 -5.97 -13.11
CA ARG A 454 -9.46 -6.67 -13.76
C ARG A 454 -9.68 -8.18 -13.69
N VAL A 455 -9.66 -8.86 -14.82
CA VAL A 455 -9.93 -10.32 -14.83
C VAL A 455 -8.91 -11.10 -14.00
N GLU A 456 -7.67 -10.63 -13.90
CA GLU A 456 -6.67 -11.26 -13.04
C GLU A 456 -6.97 -11.14 -11.55
N SER A 457 -7.43 -9.98 -11.09
CA SER A 457 -7.80 -9.78 -9.67
C SER A 457 -9.03 -10.62 -9.31
N GLN A 458 -10.02 -10.68 -10.21
CA GLN A 458 -11.18 -11.55 -10.04
C GLN A 458 -10.75 -13.02 -9.93
N ALA A 459 -9.89 -13.46 -10.85
CA ALA A 459 -9.39 -14.83 -10.87
C ALA A 459 -8.56 -15.16 -9.63
N GLU A 460 -7.68 -14.26 -9.19
CA GLU A 460 -6.86 -14.47 -7.99
C GLU A 460 -7.73 -14.61 -6.74
N THR A 461 -8.71 -13.74 -6.59
CA THR A 461 -9.65 -13.77 -5.46
C THR A 461 -10.42 -15.11 -5.44
N VAL A 462 -11.03 -15.50 -6.57
CA VAL A 462 -11.75 -16.77 -6.69
C VAL A 462 -10.84 -17.97 -6.40
N TYR A 463 -9.61 -17.98 -6.92
CA TYR A 463 -8.67 -19.07 -6.70
C TYR A 463 -8.30 -19.22 -5.22
N LYS A 464 -7.94 -18.11 -4.58
CA LYS A 464 -7.54 -18.10 -3.17
C LYS A 464 -8.70 -18.47 -2.24
N LEU A 465 -9.91 -17.97 -2.49
CA LEU A 465 -11.11 -18.38 -1.76
C LEU A 465 -11.40 -19.87 -1.93
N SER A 466 -11.24 -20.39 -3.16
CA SER A 466 -11.42 -21.82 -3.44
C SER A 466 -10.44 -22.69 -2.66
N LEU A 467 -9.16 -22.28 -2.58
CA LEU A 467 -8.17 -22.97 -1.76
C LEU A 467 -8.49 -22.90 -0.27
N ALA A 468 -8.90 -21.72 0.22
CA ALA A 468 -9.29 -21.54 1.62
C ALA A 468 -10.42 -22.50 2.00
N TYR A 469 -11.45 -22.58 1.18
CA TYR A 469 -12.56 -23.53 1.40
C TYR A 469 -12.12 -24.99 1.35
N GLU A 470 -11.29 -25.39 0.36
CA GLU A 470 -10.82 -26.79 0.22
C GLU A 470 -9.96 -27.25 1.40
N PHE A 471 -9.15 -26.34 1.99
CA PHE A 471 -8.24 -26.71 3.08
C PHE A 471 -8.86 -26.59 4.46
N PHE A 472 -9.78 -25.65 4.66
CA PHE A 472 -10.31 -25.33 5.98
C PHE A 472 -11.79 -25.71 6.13
N GLY A 473 -12.56 -25.74 5.05
CA GLY A 473 -13.96 -26.22 5.07
C GLY A 473 -14.86 -25.35 5.95
N ASP A 474 -14.59 -24.04 5.99
CA ASP A 474 -15.31 -23.13 6.86
C ASP A 474 -16.74 -22.88 6.33
N ASP A 475 -17.71 -22.95 7.23
CA ASP A 475 -19.14 -22.72 6.99
C ASP A 475 -19.64 -21.39 7.56
N TYR A 476 -18.73 -20.43 7.78
CA TYR A 476 -19.07 -19.11 8.29
C TYR A 476 -20.15 -18.45 7.44
N ASP A 477 -21.23 -18.05 8.11
CA ASP A 477 -22.44 -17.50 7.52
C ASP A 477 -22.84 -16.24 8.28
N ALA A 478 -22.53 -15.08 7.74
CA ALA A 478 -22.85 -13.78 8.31
C ALA A 478 -23.50 -12.85 7.29
N THR A 479 -23.59 -13.24 6.01
CA THR A 479 -24.00 -12.38 4.91
C THR A 479 -24.95 -13.12 3.98
N SER A 480 -26.10 -12.52 3.66
CA SER A 480 -26.98 -13.02 2.62
C SER A 480 -26.65 -12.35 1.29
N ILE A 481 -26.39 -13.16 0.26
CA ILE A 481 -26.10 -12.68 -1.11
C ILE A 481 -27.16 -13.26 -2.05
N ASP A 482 -27.99 -12.37 -2.62
CA ASP A 482 -29.01 -12.73 -3.61
C ASP A 482 -28.63 -12.16 -4.98
N GLU A 483 -28.07 -13.02 -5.83
CA GLU A 483 -27.64 -12.65 -7.20
C GLU A 483 -28.81 -12.33 -8.14
N GLU A 484 -30.04 -12.85 -7.86
CA GLU A 484 -31.21 -12.60 -8.68
C GLU A 484 -31.77 -11.21 -8.44
N THR A 485 -31.93 -10.83 -7.16
CA THR A 485 -32.39 -9.50 -6.77
C THR A 485 -31.26 -8.49 -6.67
N ARG A 486 -30.00 -8.92 -6.78
CA ARG A 486 -28.78 -8.11 -6.69
C ARG A 486 -28.66 -7.36 -5.38
N VAL A 487 -28.95 -8.01 -4.28
CA VAL A 487 -28.90 -7.43 -2.93
C VAL A 487 -28.02 -8.25 -2.02
N VAL A 488 -27.16 -7.58 -1.33
CA VAL A 488 -26.34 -8.12 -0.23
C VAL A 488 -26.83 -7.53 1.08
N GLU A 489 -27.16 -8.39 2.02
CA GLU A 489 -27.50 -8.01 3.40
C GLU A 489 -26.41 -8.50 4.36
N MET A 490 -25.56 -7.59 4.80
CA MET A 490 -24.51 -7.88 5.77
C MET A 490 -25.11 -8.15 7.15
N HIS A 491 -24.45 -8.97 7.96
CA HIS A 491 -24.92 -9.39 9.29
C HIS A 491 -26.31 -10.04 9.28
N ARG A 492 -26.63 -10.75 8.21
CA ARG A 492 -27.86 -11.50 8.02
C ARG A 492 -27.55 -12.90 7.47
N PRO A 493 -27.35 -13.89 8.32
CA PRO A 493 -27.14 -15.26 7.89
C PRO A 493 -28.28 -15.80 7.03
N ASP A 494 -27.95 -16.59 5.97
CA ASP A 494 -28.94 -17.18 5.06
C ASP A 494 -28.86 -18.72 4.97
N GLY A 495 -27.98 -19.33 5.74
CA GLY A 495 -27.74 -20.77 5.78
C GLY A 495 -26.75 -21.28 4.74
N LYS A 496 -26.02 -20.36 4.06
CA LYS A 496 -24.99 -20.69 3.10
C LYS A 496 -23.65 -20.15 3.59
N ALA A 497 -22.56 -20.86 3.33
CA ALA A 497 -21.24 -20.35 3.65
C ALA A 497 -20.88 -19.15 2.78
N ASP A 498 -20.53 -18.02 3.42
CA ASP A 498 -20.20 -16.76 2.74
C ASP A 498 -19.09 -16.93 1.71
N ILE A 499 -18.08 -17.75 2.03
CA ILE A 499 -16.95 -17.99 1.13
C ILE A 499 -17.39 -18.63 -0.20
N LEU A 500 -18.40 -19.50 -0.17
CA LEU A 500 -18.96 -20.12 -1.38
C LEU A 500 -19.79 -19.14 -2.21
N GLN A 501 -20.55 -18.26 -1.55
CA GLN A 501 -21.29 -17.19 -2.20
C GLN A 501 -20.35 -16.19 -2.87
N GLN A 502 -19.24 -15.84 -2.22
CA GLN A 502 -18.21 -14.96 -2.80
C GLN A 502 -17.52 -15.62 -4.01
N ILE A 503 -17.20 -16.93 -3.96
CA ILE A 503 -16.67 -17.68 -5.11
C ILE A 503 -17.65 -17.64 -6.29
N GLU A 504 -18.94 -17.85 -6.02
CA GLU A 504 -20.00 -17.78 -7.03
C GLU A 504 -20.03 -16.41 -7.70
N HIS A 505 -20.04 -15.33 -6.92
CA HIS A 505 -20.06 -13.95 -7.40
C HIS A 505 -18.89 -13.66 -8.35
N GLY A 506 -17.66 -14.01 -7.97
CA GLY A 506 -16.49 -13.81 -8.82
C GLY A 506 -16.51 -14.65 -10.10
N LEU A 507 -17.01 -15.89 -10.02
CA LEU A 507 -17.17 -16.75 -11.20
C LEU A 507 -18.14 -16.17 -12.21
N LEU A 508 -19.22 -15.53 -11.77
CA LEU A 508 -20.20 -14.93 -12.66
C LEU A 508 -19.56 -13.88 -13.58
N SER A 509 -18.69 -13.01 -13.04
CA SER A 509 -17.97 -12.01 -13.83
C SER A 509 -17.06 -12.64 -14.89
N ILE A 510 -16.22 -13.61 -14.49
CA ILE A 510 -15.25 -14.25 -15.39
C ILE A 510 -15.97 -15.02 -16.50
N ILE A 511 -16.99 -15.81 -16.14
CA ILE A 511 -17.76 -16.67 -17.07
C ILE A 511 -18.65 -15.80 -17.97
N GLY A 512 -19.34 -14.81 -17.41
CA GLY A 512 -20.21 -13.91 -18.17
C GLY A 512 -19.44 -13.18 -19.26
N GLY A 513 -18.27 -12.62 -18.95
CA GLY A 513 -17.40 -12.00 -19.93
C GLY A 513 -16.90 -12.98 -21.00
N TYR A 514 -16.46 -14.18 -20.58
CA TYR A 514 -16.01 -15.20 -21.53
C TYR A 514 -17.13 -15.68 -22.50
N GLU A 515 -18.32 -15.94 -22.00
CA GLU A 515 -19.47 -16.39 -22.81
C GLU A 515 -19.94 -15.29 -23.77
N SER A 516 -19.97 -14.03 -23.33
CA SER A 516 -20.38 -12.91 -24.17
C SER A 516 -19.40 -12.64 -25.32
N LEU A 517 -18.10 -12.77 -25.09
CA LEU A 517 -17.05 -12.43 -26.04
C LEU A 517 -16.54 -13.64 -26.86
N GLY A 518 -16.85 -14.87 -26.44
CA GLY A 518 -16.26 -16.11 -26.99
C GLY A 518 -14.74 -16.23 -26.69
N ARG A 519 -14.22 -15.41 -25.78
CA ARG A 519 -12.82 -15.36 -25.39
C ARG A 519 -12.64 -14.70 -24.02
N LEU A 520 -11.44 -14.83 -23.43
CA LEU A 520 -11.09 -14.06 -22.25
C LEU A 520 -10.86 -12.58 -22.60
N TYR A 521 -11.30 -11.70 -21.72
CA TYR A 521 -11.07 -10.26 -21.79
C TYR A 521 -9.96 -9.83 -20.81
N ARG A 522 -9.51 -8.57 -20.90
CA ARG A 522 -8.51 -8.00 -20.01
C ARG A 522 -9.14 -7.44 -18.73
N GLY A 523 -10.22 -6.70 -18.88
CA GLY A 523 -10.93 -6.09 -17.79
C GLY A 523 -12.00 -5.12 -18.27
N VAL A 524 -12.88 -4.72 -17.35
CA VAL A 524 -13.83 -3.62 -17.48
C VAL A 524 -13.26 -2.47 -16.63
N ILE A 525 -12.87 -1.37 -17.29
CA ILE A 525 -11.92 -0.40 -16.75
C ILE A 525 -12.49 1.01 -16.79
N CYS A 526 -12.33 1.76 -15.72
CA CYS A 526 -12.76 3.15 -15.60
C CYS A 526 -12.18 4.03 -16.72
N PRO A 527 -12.99 4.70 -17.55
CA PRO A 527 -12.51 5.44 -18.73
C PRO A 527 -11.80 6.74 -18.38
N THR A 528 -12.03 7.30 -17.19
CA THR A 528 -11.51 8.60 -16.77
C THR A 528 -10.94 8.58 -15.36
N LEU A 529 -10.06 9.54 -15.08
CA LEU A 529 -9.53 9.77 -13.73
C LEU A 529 -10.61 10.15 -12.72
N ARG A 530 -11.74 10.63 -13.16
CA ARG A 530 -12.85 11.04 -12.30
C ARG A 530 -13.32 9.89 -11.40
N GLN A 531 -13.38 8.69 -11.91
CA GLN A 531 -13.80 7.52 -11.16
C GLN A 531 -12.79 7.09 -10.09
N TYR A 532 -11.52 7.50 -10.22
CA TYR A 532 -10.47 7.27 -9.22
C TYR A 532 -10.53 8.23 -8.03
N VAL A 533 -11.03 9.44 -8.24
CA VAL A 533 -10.98 10.52 -7.23
C VAL A 533 -12.32 10.84 -6.62
N HIS A 534 -13.41 10.39 -7.24
CA HIS A 534 -14.73 10.56 -6.68
C HIS A 534 -14.98 9.52 -5.60
N LEU A 535 -15.11 10.02 -4.38
CA LEU A 535 -15.70 9.27 -3.28
C LEU A 535 -17.20 9.39 -3.37
N GLY A 536 -17.87 8.36 -3.01
CA GLY A 536 -19.30 8.36 -2.96
C GLY A 536 -19.88 6.99 -3.23
N ASP A 537 -21.17 6.96 -3.39
CA ASP A 537 -21.89 5.77 -3.74
C ASP A 537 -21.60 5.41 -5.21
N ALA A 538 -21.09 4.21 -5.46
CA ALA A 538 -20.86 3.69 -6.81
C ALA A 538 -22.15 3.64 -7.66
N GLU A 539 -23.32 3.73 -7.05
CA GLU A 539 -24.61 3.87 -7.75
C GLU A 539 -24.63 5.06 -8.72
N THR A 540 -23.89 6.12 -8.42
CA THR A 540 -23.80 7.28 -9.30
C THR A 540 -23.14 6.97 -10.65
N MET A 541 -22.56 5.77 -10.80
CA MET A 541 -21.99 5.26 -12.05
C MET A 541 -23.02 4.47 -12.87
N THR A 542 -24.30 4.53 -12.54
CA THR A 542 -25.41 3.93 -13.27
C THR A 542 -26.44 5.00 -13.56
N ASP A 543 -26.49 5.49 -14.79
CA ASP A 543 -27.53 6.46 -15.21
C ASP A 543 -28.53 5.88 -16.21
N ASN A 544 -28.33 4.63 -16.64
CA ASN A 544 -29.06 3.89 -17.68
C ASN A 544 -28.97 4.55 -19.07
N ILE A 545 -27.95 5.33 -19.30
CA ILE A 545 -27.66 5.96 -20.58
C ILE A 545 -26.27 5.53 -21.01
N ILE A 546 -26.17 4.78 -22.09
CA ILE A 546 -24.88 4.38 -22.64
C ILE A 546 -24.10 5.62 -23.10
N TYR A 547 -22.88 5.78 -22.61
CA TYR A 547 -22.04 6.92 -22.91
C TYR A 547 -21.77 7.09 -24.40
N ASP A 548 -22.00 8.30 -24.89
CA ASP A 548 -21.57 8.79 -26.19
C ASP A 548 -20.85 10.13 -26.01
N ALA A 549 -19.60 10.21 -26.46
CA ALA A 549 -18.79 11.43 -26.35
C ALA A 549 -19.40 12.68 -27.01
N HIS A 550 -20.37 12.49 -27.90
CA HIS A 550 -21.12 13.55 -28.58
C HIS A 550 -22.58 13.61 -28.13
N GLY A 551 -22.95 12.78 -27.18
CA GLY A 551 -24.30 12.69 -26.61
C GLY A 551 -24.58 13.81 -25.62
N GLU A 552 -25.87 14.09 -25.45
CA GLU A 552 -26.38 15.04 -24.45
C GLU A 552 -27.37 14.32 -23.55
N ASP A 553 -27.28 14.59 -22.26
CA ASP A 553 -28.22 14.12 -21.28
C ASP A 553 -29.63 14.64 -21.62
N PRO A 554 -30.60 13.75 -21.84
CA PRO A 554 -31.92 14.14 -22.33
C PRO A 554 -32.72 14.94 -21.30
N ILE A 555 -32.31 14.96 -20.04
CA ILE A 555 -33.01 15.65 -18.95
C ILE A 555 -32.28 16.95 -18.57
N LEU A 556 -30.97 16.88 -18.41
CA LEU A 556 -30.16 17.98 -17.88
C LEU A 556 -29.55 18.87 -18.98
N HIS A 557 -29.71 18.49 -20.25
CA HIS A 557 -29.17 19.20 -21.40
C HIS A 557 -27.69 19.59 -21.27
N ARG A 558 -26.88 18.64 -20.85
CA ARG A 558 -25.43 18.77 -20.72
C ARG A 558 -24.75 17.55 -21.35
N PRO A 559 -23.44 17.61 -21.68
CA PRO A 559 -22.70 16.43 -22.16
C PRO A 559 -22.89 15.25 -21.22
N LEU A 560 -23.03 14.06 -21.80
CA LEU A 560 -23.13 12.82 -21.02
C LEU A 560 -21.89 12.64 -20.12
N PRO A 561 -22.06 12.17 -18.88
CA PRO A 561 -20.93 11.82 -18.04
C PRO A 561 -20.21 10.60 -18.64
N ALA A 562 -18.88 10.61 -18.60
CA ALA A 562 -18.08 9.46 -19.01
C ALA A 562 -17.94 8.49 -17.83
N ASP A 563 -19.04 7.84 -17.44
CA ASP A 563 -19.15 6.93 -16.31
C ASP A 563 -19.20 5.46 -16.70
N ASP A 564 -19.59 5.12 -17.93
CA ASP A 564 -19.50 3.76 -18.46
C ASP A 564 -18.05 3.29 -18.56
N ARG A 565 -17.76 2.15 -17.95
CA ARG A 565 -16.43 1.55 -18.04
C ARG A 565 -16.21 0.86 -19.38
N TRP A 566 -14.97 0.87 -19.84
CA TRP A 566 -14.57 0.24 -21.08
C TRP A 566 -14.08 -1.18 -20.90
N LEU A 567 -14.52 -2.07 -21.79
CA LEU A 567 -14.01 -3.44 -21.83
C LEU A 567 -12.84 -3.52 -22.81
N PHE A 568 -11.70 -3.95 -22.26
CA PHE A 568 -10.48 -4.21 -23.01
C PHE A 568 -10.29 -5.69 -23.30
N THR A 569 -9.83 -6.01 -24.50
CA THR A 569 -9.42 -7.35 -24.90
C THR A 569 -7.94 -7.40 -25.18
N GLU A 570 -7.34 -8.58 -25.01
CA GLU A 570 -5.91 -8.79 -25.25
C GLU A 570 -5.63 -10.21 -25.76
N LYS A 571 -4.42 -10.44 -26.28
CA LYS A 571 -3.83 -11.77 -26.47
C LYS A 571 -2.81 -12.00 -25.38
N ASN A 572 -3.17 -12.73 -24.35
CA ASN A 572 -2.30 -13.00 -23.22
C ASN A 572 -2.39 -14.46 -22.76
N PRO A 573 -1.60 -15.37 -23.37
CA PRO A 573 -1.60 -16.79 -23.01
C PRO A 573 -1.33 -17.08 -21.53
N ALA A 574 -0.50 -16.27 -20.87
CA ALA A 574 -0.19 -16.47 -19.46
C ALA A 574 -1.44 -16.21 -18.58
N ARG A 575 -2.20 -15.13 -18.87
CA ARG A 575 -3.45 -14.83 -18.19
C ARG A 575 -4.53 -15.88 -18.48
N GLU A 576 -4.65 -16.32 -19.74
CA GLU A 576 -5.58 -17.41 -20.09
C GLU A 576 -5.30 -18.70 -19.30
N LEU A 577 -4.03 -19.07 -19.14
CA LEU A 577 -3.63 -20.22 -18.33
C LEU A 577 -3.91 -20.03 -16.84
N TYR A 578 -3.67 -18.83 -16.32
CA TYR A 578 -3.97 -18.52 -14.92
C TYR A 578 -5.47 -18.55 -14.62
N VAL A 579 -6.29 -17.97 -15.47
CA VAL A 579 -7.76 -18.04 -15.34
C VAL A 579 -8.24 -19.49 -15.47
N ALA A 580 -7.66 -20.29 -16.37
CA ALA A 580 -7.97 -21.71 -16.50
C ALA A 580 -7.64 -22.49 -15.21
N GLN A 581 -6.52 -22.18 -14.56
CA GLN A 581 -6.17 -22.72 -13.24
C GLN A 581 -7.24 -22.39 -12.20
N THR A 582 -7.65 -21.13 -12.13
CA THR A 582 -8.71 -20.64 -11.22
C THR A 582 -10.02 -21.39 -11.45
N LEU A 583 -10.48 -21.41 -12.70
CA LEU A 583 -11.76 -22.05 -13.07
C LEU A 583 -11.75 -23.56 -12.80
N ALA A 584 -10.61 -24.23 -12.92
CA ALA A 584 -10.47 -25.64 -12.58
C ALA A 584 -10.63 -25.88 -11.06
N ALA A 585 -10.02 -25.04 -10.23
CA ALA A 585 -10.13 -25.13 -8.77
C ALA A 585 -11.55 -24.78 -8.31
N ALA A 586 -12.07 -23.64 -8.74
CA ALA A 586 -13.41 -23.19 -8.35
C ALA A 586 -14.51 -24.13 -8.85
N GLY A 587 -14.38 -24.66 -10.08
CA GLY A 587 -15.31 -25.68 -10.61
C GLY A 587 -15.36 -26.93 -9.73
N ARG A 588 -14.24 -27.34 -9.14
CA ARG A 588 -14.18 -28.46 -8.19
C ARG A 588 -14.91 -28.14 -6.88
N VAL A 589 -14.69 -26.95 -6.33
CA VAL A 589 -15.34 -26.48 -5.10
C VAL A 589 -16.85 -26.35 -5.29
N MET A 590 -17.27 -25.76 -6.39
CA MET A 590 -18.69 -25.49 -6.67
C MET A 590 -19.49 -26.73 -7.06
N SER A 591 -18.88 -27.90 -7.25
CA SER A 591 -19.55 -29.10 -7.77
C SER A 591 -20.74 -29.59 -6.92
N GLY A 592 -20.67 -29.39 -5.60
CA GLY A 592 -21.76 -29.74 -4.66
C GLY A 592 -22.74 -28.59 -4.36
N VAL A 593 -22.42 -27.36 -4.78
CA VAL A 593 -23.18 -26.15 -4.45
C VAL A 593 -23.96 -25.63 -5.67
N ASN A 594 -23.24 -25.40 -6.77
CA ASN A 594 -23.80 -24.96 -8.05
C ASN A 594 -23.24 -25.81 -9.21
N PRO A 595 -23.87 -27.01 -9.50
CA PRO A 595 -23.33 -27.88 -10.53
C PRO A 595 -23.29 -27.28 -11.94
N VAL A 596 -24.18 -26.36 -12.25
CA VAL A 596 -24.21 -25.68 -13.56
C VAL A 596 -22.98 -24.77 -13.70
N LEU A 597 -22.71 -23.95 -12.71
CA LEU A 597 -21.55 -23.07 -12.70
C LEU A 597 -20.24 -23.86 -12.66
N SER A 598 -20.20 -24.95 -11.89
CA SER A 598 -19.08 -25.89 -11.85
C SER A 598 -18.77 -26.48 -13.26
N ALA A 599 -19.78 -26.96 -13.97
CA ALA A 599 -19.62 -27.52 -15.30
C ALA A 599 -19.12 -26.46 -16.31
N LYS A 600 -19.67 -25.25 -16.27
CA LYS A 600 -19.20 -24.12 -17.10
C LYS A 600 -17.74 -23.79 -16.82
N SER A 601 -17.35 -23.66 -15.55
CA SER A 601 -15.98 -23.37 -15.12
C SER A 601 -15.00 -24.39 -15.67
N LEU A 602 -15.26 -25.69 -15.48
CA LEU A 602 -14.39 -26.76 -15.96
C LEU A 602 -14.29 -26.78 -17.48
N ARG A 603 -15.40 -26.59 -18.20
CA ARG A 603 -15.40 -26.51 -19.67
C ARG A 603 -14.51 -25.39 -20.17
N ILE A 604 -14.68 -24.17 -19.63
CA ILE A 604 -13.91 -23.00 -20.03
C ILE A 604 -12.41 -23.18 -19.66
N ALA A 605 -12.14 -23.76 -18.49
CA ALA A 605 -10.75 -24.05 -18.07
C ALA A 605 -10.04 -24.94 -19.09
N GLU A 606 -10.71 -26.03 -19.54
CA GLU A 606 -10.15 -26.92 -20.56
C GLU A 606 -10.03 -26.25 -21.94
N GLU A 607 -10.98 -25.41 -22.33
CA GLU A 607 -10.92 -24.66 -23.59
C GLU A 607 -9.72 -23.69 -23.60
N LEU A 608 -9.53 -22.91 -22.54
CA LEU A 608 -8.39 -22.01 -22.39
C LEU A 608 -7.06 -22.77 -22.37
N TYR A 609 -7.00 -23.90 -21.68
CA TYR A 609 -5.80 -24.74 -21.67
C TYR A 609 -5.48 -25.27 -23.07
N ARG A 610 -6.46 -25.78 -23.82
CA ARG A 610 -6.29 -26.32 -25.18
C ARG A 610 -5.82 -25.23 -26.16
N ARG A 611 -6.31 -24.01 -26.05
CA ARG A 611 -5.85 -22.88 -26.87
C ARG A 611 -4.35 -22.60 -26.68
N ASN A 612 -3.80 -22.97 -25.53
CA ASN A 612 -2.42 -22.67 -25.14
C ASN A 612 -1.49 -23.89 -25.16
N LEU A 613 -1.83 -24.99 -25.84
CA LEU A 613 -0.99 -26.19 -25.91
C LEU A 613 0.38 -25.95 -26.56
N SER A 614 0.51 -24.96 -27.44
CA SER A 614 1.79 -24.58 -28.06
C SER A 614 2.75 -23.84 -27.09
N ARG A 615 2.29 -23.43 -25.92
CA ARG A 615 3.16 -22.79 -24.92
C ARG A 615 4.08 -23.80 -24.26
N PRO A 616 5.28 -23.37 -23.79
CA PRO A 616 6.22 -24.24 -23.08
C PRO A 616 5.54 -24.98 -21.91
N ALA A 617 6.00 -26.20 -21.63
CA ALA A 617 5.45 -27.00 -20.55
C ALA A 617 5.44 -26.25 -19.20
N GLY A 618 6.54 -25.55 -18.88
CA GLY A 618 6.69 -24.80 -17.63
C GLY A 618 5.59 -23.74 -17.38
N GLU A 619 5.02 -23.15 -18.44
CA GLU A 619 3.93 -22.18 -18.33
C GLU A 619 2.57 -22.84 -18.07
N ARG A 620 2.43 -24.13 -18.45
CA ARG A 620 1.18 -24.90 -18.36
C ARG A 620 1.06 -25.76 -17.09
N LEU A 621 2.14 -25.89 -16.30
CA LEU A 621 2.20 -26.84 -15.18
C LEU A 621 1.16 -26.55 -14.09
N ASN A 622 1.00 -25.29 -13.70
CA ASN A 622 0.05 -24.93 -12.65
C ASN A 622 -1.40 -25.22 -13.07
N THR A 623 -1.75 -24.80 -14.27
CA THR A 623 -3.07 -25.10 -14.85
C THR A 623 -3.31 -26.60 -14.99
N ALA A 624 -2.31 -27.35 -15.47
CA ALA A 624 -2.41 -28.82 -15.57
C ALA A 624 -2.55 -29.48 -14.19
N GLY A 625 -1.89 -28.93 -13.15
CA GLY A 625 -2.05 -29.38 -11.77
C GLY A 625 -3.49 -29.28 -11.29
N GLU A 626 -4.11 -28.11 -11.42
CA GLU A 626 -5.51 -27.92 -11.01
C GLU A 626 -6.51 -28.70 -11.89
N LEU A 627 -6.27 -28.76 -13.21
CA LEU A 627 -7.10 -29.62 -14.09
C LEU A 627 -6.96 -31.09 -13.75
N TYR A 628 -5.78 -31.60 -13.39
CA TYR A 628 -5.60 -32.96 -12.92
C TYR A 628 -6.35 -33.22 -11.61
N LEU A 629 -6.27 -32.28 -10.66
CA LEU A 629 -7.01 -32.40 -9.40
C LEU A 629 -8.52 -32.49 -9.63
N SER A 630 -9.03 -31.70 -10.58
CA SER A 630 -10.47 -31.61 -10.86
C SER A 630 -10.99 -32.74 -11.75
N THR A 631 -10.22 -33.21 -12.75
CA THR A 631 -10.73 -34.13 -13.81
C THR A 631 -10.10 -35.51 -13.77
N SER A 632 -8.95 -35.69 -13.11
CA SER A 632 -8.15 -36.94 -13.11
C SER A 632 -7.69 -37.42 -14.52
N LYS A 633 -7.71 -36.54 -15.55
CA LYS A 633 -7.31 -36.89 -16.90
C LYS A 633 -5.82 -37.16 -17.01
N GLN A 634 -5.48 -38.27 -17.71
CA GLN A 634 -4.10 -38.74 -17.83
C GLN A 634 -3.17 -37.78 -18.60
N GLU A 635 -3.69 -36.98 -19.50
CA GLU A 635 -2.89 -36.00 -20.24
C GLU A 635 -2.23 -34.97 -19.31
N TYR A 636 -2.93 -34.52 -18.27
CA TYR A 636 -2.38 -33.60 -17.29
C TYR A 636 -1.38 -34.29 -16.35
N ALA A 637 -1.69 -35.53 -15.92
CA ALA A 637 -0.77 -36.32 -15.13
C ALA A 637 0.56 -36.57 -15.86
N ALA A 638 0.49 -36.93 -17.17
CA ALA A 638 1.66 -37.16 -18.00
C ALA A 638 2.56 -35.89 -18.10
N LEU A 639 1.97 -34.71 -18.27
CA LEU A 639 2.70 -33.45 -18.29
C LEU A 639 3.45 -33.20 -16.98
N LEU A 640 2.77 -33.38 -15.83
CA LEU A 640 3.34 -33.21 -14.51
C LEU A 640 4.48 -34.20 -14.24
N LEU A 641 4.28 -35.49 -14.50
CA LEU A 641 5.28 -36.55 -14.33
C LEU A 641 6.54 -36.29 -15.18
N GLY A 642 6.33 -35.86 -16.44
CA GLY A 642 7.41 -35.56 -17.37
C GLY A 642 8.24 -34.32 -17.02
N ASN A 643 7.76 -33.46 -16.13
CA ASN A 643 8.40 -32.20 -15.76
C ASN A 643 8.71 -32.08 -14.25
N ALA A 644 8.86 -33.23 -13.56
CA ALA A 644 9.09 -33.24 -12.11
C ALA A 644 10.31 -32.43 -11.67
N ASP A 645 11.41 -32.44 -12.42
CA ASP A 645 12.61 -31.69 -12.07
C ASP A 645 12.38 -30.18 -12.21
N LEU A 646 11.72 -29.72 -13.27
CA LEU A 646 11.36 -28.31 -13.45
C LEU A 646 10.42 -27.82 -12.37
N ILE A 647 9.46 -28.63 -11.93
CA ILE A 647 8.58 -28.31 -10.80
C ILE A 647 9.41 -28.18 -9.52
N GLY A 648 10.33 -29.12 -9.26
CA GLY A 648 11.22 -29.08 -8.10
C GLY A 648 12.13 -27.85 -8.06
N GLU A 649 12.69 -27.44 -9.21
CA GLU A 649 13.54 -26.26 -9.34
C GLU A 649 12.78 -24.94 -9.07
N ARG A 650 11.48 -24.93 -9.31
CA ARG A 650 10.59 -23.78 -9.16
C ARG A 650 9.45 -24.06 -8.18
N ILE A 651 9.74 -24.76 -7.11
CA ILE A 651 8.74 -25.31 -6.19
C ILE A 651 7.85 -24.24 -5.57
N GLU A 652 8.37 -23.03 -5.35
CA GLU A 652 7.62 -21.89 -4.82
C GLU A 652 6.46 -21.47 -5.74
N HIS A 653 6.58 -21.64 -7.06
CA HIS A 653 5.52 -21.32 -8.01
C HIS A 653 4.44 -22.40 -8.13
N SER A 654 4.70 -23.57 -7.55
CA SER A 654 3.80 -24.72 -7.57
C SER A 654 3.24 -25.05 -6.18
N SER A 655 3.55 -24.25 -5.18
CA SER A 655 3.27 -24.49 -3.76
C SER A 655 1.80 -24.79 -3.48
N GLU A 656 0.89 -24.09 -4.13
CA GLU A 656 -0.55 -24.13 -3.85
C GLU A 656 -1.24 -25.44 -4.27
N PHE A 657 -0.70 -26.16 -5.25
CA PHE A 657 -1.33 -27.40 -5.76
C PHE A 657 -0.46 -28.64 -5.61
N ILE A 658 0.86 -28.51 -5.53
CA ILE A 658 1.79 -29.65 -5.70
C ILE A 658 1.65 -30.71 -4.63
N GLY A 659 1.39 -30.33 -3.37
CA GLY A 659 1.16 -31.28 -2.28
C GLY A 659 -0.03 -32.21 -2.55
N ARG A 660 -1.12 -31.65 -3.06
CA ARG A 660 -2.34 -32.38 -3.43
C ARG A 660 -2.09 -33.28 -4.66
N VAL A 661 -1.34 -32.78 -5.65
CA VAL A 661 -0.98 -33.55 -6.85
C VAL A 661 -0.10 -34.74 -6.49
N VAL A 662 0.91 -34.56 -5.63
CA VAL A 662 1.77 -35.65 -5.14
C VAL A 662 0.94 -36.73 -4.45
N ALA A 663 0.02 -36.34 -3.57
CA ALA A 663 -0.86 -37.26 -2.87
C ALA A 663 -1.78 -38.04 -3.84
N LYS A 664 -2.38 -37.36 -4.83
CA LYS A 664 -3.29 -37.95 -5.81
C LYS A 664 -2.59 -38.85 -6.83
N LEU A 665 -1.37 -38.47 -7.28
CA LEU A 665 -0.60 -39.29 -8.21
C LEU A 665 -0.06 -40.58 -7.59
N GLY A 666 0.31 -40.55 -6.31
CA GLY A 666 0.86 -41.70 -5.60
C GLY A 666 2.13 -42.31 -6.25
N ASN A 667 2.89 -41.52 -7.02
CA ASN A 667 4.08 -41.96 -7.75
C ASN A 667 5.35 -41.66 -6.94
N ALA A 668 6.02 -42.69 -6.41
CA ALA A 668 7.18 -42.55 -5.55
C ALA A 668 8.36 -41.82 -6.21
N ALA A 669 8.62 -42.05 -7.51
CA ALA A 669 9.72 -41.40 -8.21
C ALA A 669 9.46 -39.91 -8.40
N PHE A 670 8.23 -39.51 -8.72
CA PHE A 670 7.78 -38.14 -8.78
C PHE A 670 7.89 -37.47 -7.41
N THR A 671 7.33 -38.09 -6.37
CA THR A 671 7.38 -37.59 -4.99
C THR A 671 8.81 -37.30 -4.56
N GLY A 672 9.75 -38.22 -4.76
CA GLY A 672 11.14 -38.03 -4.35
C GLY A 672 11.86 -36.89 -5.09
N ARG A 673 11.45 -36.57 -6.34
CA ARG A 673 11.99 -35.40 -7.05
C ARG A 673 11.43 -34.10 -6.46
N ILE A 674 10.12 -34.05 -6.20
CA ILE A 674 9.47 -32.88 -5.60
C ILE A 674 10.02 -32.64 -4.18
N GLU A 675 10.15 -33.66 -3.34
CA GLU A 675 10.70 -33.55 -1.99
C GLU A 675 12.14 -32.98 -1.96
N ARG A 676 12.97 -33.29 -2.97
CA ARG A 676 14.28 -32.64 -3.10
C ARG A 676 14.14 -31.14 -3.32
N GLY A 677 13.28 -30.71 -4.26
CA GLY A 677 13.00 -29.30 -4.49
C GLY A 677 12.51 -28.56 -3.24
N VAL A 678 11.58 -29.19 -2.50
CA VAL A 678 11.06 -28.67 -1.23
C VAL A 678 12.19 -28.54 -0.19
N THR A 679 13.08 -29.54 -0.08
CA THR A 679 14.21 -29.53 0.85
C THR A 679 15.21 -28.40 0.54
N ASP A 680 15.51 -28.20 -0.74
CA ASP A 680 16.41 -27.14 -1.18
C ASP A 680 15.80 -25.76 -0.93
N TYR A 681 14.50 -25.61 -1.20
CA TYR A 681 13.77 -24.38 -0.91
C TYR A 681 13.68 -24.10 0.61
N ALA A 682 13.38 -25.11 1.44
CA ALA A 682 13.37 -24.97 2.89
C ALA A 682 14.72 -24.52 3.45
N ARG A 683 15.84 -24.88 2.80
CA ARG A 683 17.17 -24.41 3.19
C ARG A 683 17.34 -22.93 2.89
N LYS A 684 16.88 -22.46 1.72
CA LYS A 684 16.92 -21.04 1.37
C LYS A 684 16.08 -20.20 2.32
N VAL A 685 14.88 -20.66 2.65
CA VAL A 685 13.98 -19.95 3.57
C VAL A 685 14.57 -19.75 4.95
N ARG A 686 15.32 -20.73 5.46
CA ARG A 686 15.99 -20.61 6.76
C ARG A 686 17.05 -19.50 6.83
N GLU A 687 17.62 -19.10 5.72
CA GLU A 687 18.59 -17.99 5.70
C GLU A 687 17.93 -16.62 6.04
N LEU A 688 16.61 -16.47 5.80
CA LEU A 688 15.86 -15.24 6.15
C LEU A 688 15.97 -14.87 7.65
N GLU A 689 16.09 -15.84 8.53
CA GLU A 689 16.27 -15.60 9.96
C GLU A 689 17.59 -14.88 10.31
N LYS A 690 18.55 -14.93 9.39
CA LYS A 690 19.84 -14.24 9.53
C LYS A 690 19.80 -12.85 8.86
N GLU A 691 18.88 -12.63 7.93
CA GLU A 691 18.79 -11.39 7.17
C GLU A 691 18.06 -10.29 7.92
N ASN A 692 17.02 -10.65 8.65
CA ASN A 692 16.24 -9.71 9.46
C ASN A 692 15.62 -10.40 10.70
N PRO A 693 15.21 -9.64 11.71
CA PRO A 693 14.71 -10.20 12.98
C PRO A 693 13.32 -10.83 12.89
N TYR A 694 12.62 -10.68 11.76
CA TYR A 694 11.24 -11.16 11.57
C TYR A 694 11.18 -12.52 10.88
N GLY A 695 12.24 -12.93 10.19
CA GLY A 695 12.30 -14.19 9.45
C GLY A 695 11.36 -14.26 8.24
N VAL A 696 11.18 -13.12 7.54
CA VAL A 696 10.38 -12.96 6.33
C VAL A 696 11.16 -12.20 5.26
N PRO A 697 10.87 -12.32 3.94
CA PRO A 697 11.56 -11.55 2.91
C PRO A 697 11.09 -10.08 2.97
N TYR A 698 11.92 -9.18 3.48
CA TYR A 698 11.60 -7.76 3.56
C TYR A 698 12.14 -7.04 2.32
N GLU A 699 11.31 -6.96 1.30
CA GLU A 699 11.59 -6.31 0.02
C GLU A 699 10.53 -5.22 -0.26
N PRO A 700 10.59 -4.08 0.44
CA PRO A 700 9.57 -3.05 0.31
C PRO A 700 9.59 -2.43 -1.07
N GLN A 701 8.45 -2.47 -1.74
CA GLN A 701 8.16 -1.76 -2.97
C GLN A 701 7.64 -0.36 -2.65
N ILE A 702 7.25 0.38 -3.67
CA ILE A 702 6.64 1.69 -3.50
C ILE A 702 5.34 1.62 -2.67
N TRP A 703 4.56 0.55 -2.84
CA TRP A 703 3.35 0.29 -2.04
C TRP A 703 3.63 -0.30 -0.66
N GLY A 704 4.82 -0.82 -0.40
CA GLY A 704 5.19 -1.47 0.85
C GLY A 704 5.60 -2.92 0.67
N ALA A 705 5.87 -3.61 1.79
CA ALA A 705 6.34 -4.99 1.81
C ALA A 705 5.24 -6.03 2.07
N GLY A 706 4.06 -5.59 2.54
CA GLY A 706 3.06 -6.48 3.12
C GLY A 706 2.51 -7.53 2.16
N TRP A 707 2.16 -7.16 0.93
CA TRP A 707 1.61 -8.12 -0.05
C TRP A 707 2.61 -9.21 -0.43
N GLY A 708 3.88 -8.84 -0.65
CA GLY A 708 4.95 -9.80 -0.93
C GLY A 708 5.16 -10.79 0.23
N ILE A 709 5.09 -10.30 1.47
CA ILE A 709 5.24 -11.11 2.68
C ILE A 709 4.04 -12.04 2.87
N GLN A 710 2.82 -11.58 2.62
CA GLN A 710 1.62 -12.42 2.68
C GLN A 710 1.68 -13.56 1.64
N SER A 711 2.01 -13.21 0.41
CA SER A 711 2.19 -14.20 -0.66
C SER A 711 3.29 -15.22 -0.34
N PHE A 712 4.41 -14.77 0.26
CA PHE A 712 5.42 -15.67 0.81
C PHE A 712 4.82 -16.58 1.89
N GLY A 713 4.08 -16.03 2.85
CA GLY A 713 3.44 -16.79 3.94
C GLY A 713 2.51 -17.88 3.42
N VAL A 714 1.67 -17.55 2.42
CA VAL A 714 0.75 -18.51 1.79
C VAL A 714 1.50 -19.65 1.11
N ARG A 715 2.59 -19.36 0.40
CA ARG A 715 3.46 -20.39 -0.18
C ARG A 715 4.06 -21.31 0.88
N GLN A 716 4.56 -20.74 2.01
CA GLN A 716 5.07 -21.54 3.13
C GLN A 716 3.99 -22.43 3.74
N LEU A 717 2.79 -21.89 3.89
CA LEU A 717 1.64 -22.61 4.41
C LEU A 717 1.34 -23.87 3.55
N PHE A 718 1.11 -23.70 2.27
CA PHE A 718 0.72 -24.82 1.40
C PHE A 718 1.84 -25.86 1.24
N LEU A 719 3.12 -25.45 1.21
CA LEU A 719 4.24 -26.38 1.22
C LEU A 719 4.32 -27.14 2.56
N SER A 720 4.06 -26.48 3.69
CA SER A 720 4.03 -27.15 4.99
C SER A 720 2.88 -28.15 5.14
N LEU A 721 1.72 -27.83 4.58
CA LEU A 721 0.56 -28.75 4.53
C LEU A 721 0.82 -29.95 3.61
N GLY A 722 1.46 -29.73 2.47
CA GLY A 722 1.80 -30.79 1.51
C GLY A 722 2.98 -31.66 1.95
N PHE A 723 3.95 -31.09 2.66
CA PHE A 723 5.21 -31.75 3.04
C PHE A 723 5.57 -31.52 4.50
N PRO A 724 4.73 -31.96 5.47
CA PRO A 724 4.90 -31.61 6.89
C PRO A 724 6.16 -32.18 7.56
N ARG A 725 6.85 -33.15 6.91
CA ARG A 725 8.14 -33.67 7.38
C ARG A 725 9.32 -32.81 6.96
N LEU A 726 9.17 -31.97 5.93
CA LEU A 726 10.23 -31.15 5.35
C LEU A 726 10.10 -29.68 5.72
N MET A 727 8.89 -29.21 5.93
CA MET A 727 8.56 -27.82 6.21
C MET A 727 7.60 -27.70 7.39
N THR A 728 7.73 -26.60 8.12
CA THR A 728 6.82 -26.24 9.22
C THR A 728 6.00 -24.99 8.86
N PRO A 729 4.83 -24.77 9.45
CA PRO A 729 4.04 -23.56 9.23
C PRO A 729 4.64 -22.31 9.92
N ALA A 730 5.80 -22.41 10.59
CA ALA A 730 6.37 -21.30 11.35
C ALA A 730 6.58 -20.03 10.52
N TYR A 731 7.05 -20.15 9.28
CA TYR A 731 7.28 -19.02 8.41
C TYR A 731 5.96 -18.39 7.89
N ALA A 732 4.90 -19.19 7.75
CA ALA A 732 3.56 -18.66 7.49
C ALA A 732 3.06 -17.83 8.68
N PHE A 733 3.30 -18.28 9.91
CA PHE A 733 2.94 -17.53 11.11
C PHE A 733 3.84 -16.30 11.34
N ASN A 734 5.11 -16.34 10.92
CA ASN A 734 5.95 -15.15 10.89
C ASN A 734 5.38 -14.08 9.95
N ALA A 735 4.95 -14.49 8.76
CA ALA A 735 4.31 -13.58 7.79
C ALA A 735 3.00 -13.01 8.34
N LEU A 736 2.17 -13.83 9.01
CA LEU A 736 0.95 -13.36 9.67
C LEU A 736 1.27 -12.36 10.79
N ASN A 737 2.23 -12.68 11.67
CA ASN A 737 2.64 -11.77 12.75
C ASN A 737 3.19 -10.45 12.21
N PHE A 738 3.91 -10.49 11.08
CA PHE A 738 4.41 -9.29 10.41
C PHE A 738 3.25 -8.38 9.99
N VAL A 739 2.24 -8.91 9.34
CA VAL A 739 1.02 -8.17 8.94
C VAL A 739 0.26 -7.65 10.15
N LEU A 740 0.27 -8.40 11.26
CA LEU A 740 -0.44 -8.06 12.48
C LEU A 740 0.34 -7.15 13.44
N GLY A 741 1.46 -6.54 13.02
CA GLY A 741 2.14 -5.51 13.80
C GLY A 741 3.57 -5.81 14.23
N CYS A 742 4.09 -7.01 13.96
CA CYS A 742 5.49 -7.37 14.23
C CYS A 742 6.36 -7.06 13.01
N HIS A 743 6.54 -5.76 12.71
CA HIS A 743 7.24 -5.25 11.54
C HIS A 743 8.08 -4.02 11.88
N PRO A 744 9.08 -3.61 11.06
CA PRO A 744 9.96 -2.51 11.40
C PRO A 744 9.26 -1.15 11.43
N GLY A 745 9.78 -0.24 12.27
CA GLY A 745 9.31 1.12 12.46
C GLY A 745 8.55 1.34 13.77
N GLU A 746 8.36 2.62 14.11
CA GLU A 746 7.68 3.02 15.35
C GLU A 746 6.16 2.77 15.32
N ASN A 747 5.56 2.77 14.14
CA ASN A 747 4.14 2.49 13.99
C ASN A 747 3.91 0.98 13.84
N THR A 748 3.44 0.34 14.90
CA THR A 748 3.19 -1.11 14.97
C THR A 748 1.75 -1.49 14.63
N ALA A 749 1.03 -0.69 13.85
CA ALA A 749 -0.35 -0.99 13.46
C ALA A 749 -0.43 -2.26 12.60
N SER A 750 -1.46 -3.07 12.82
CA SER A 750 -1.84 -4.14 11.90
C SER A 750 -2.14 -3.55 10.51
N PHE A 751 -1.75 -4.23 9.44
CA PHE A 751 -2.09 -3.81 8.08
C PHE A 751 -3.55 -4.09 7.73
N ALA A 752 -4.19 -5.00 8.46
CA ALA A 752 -5.61 -5.31 8.30
C ALA A 752 -6.47 -4.30 9.05
N SER A 753 -7.27 -3.54 8.32
CA SER A 753 -8.14 -2.48 8.83
C SER A 753 -9.15 -3.04 9.84
N GLY A 754 -9.19 -2.45 11.03
CA GLY A 754 -10.07 -2.89 12.12
C GLY A 754 -9.67 -4.18 12.82
N VAL A 755 -8.53 -4.76 12.49
CA VAL A 755 -8.04 -6.02 13.07
C VAL A 755 -6.96 -5.75 14.09
N GLY A 756 -7.18 -6.17 15.34
CA GLY A 756 -6.27 -5.98 16.46
C GLY A 756 -6.48 -4.65 17.21
N VAL A 757 -5.63 -4.41 18.20
CA VAL A 757 -5.72 -3.23 19.09
C VAL A 757 -5.45 -1.94 18.34
N LYS A 758 -4.55 -1.97 17.34
CA LYS A 758 -4.18 -0.85 16.50
C LYS A 758 -4.04 -1.33 15.06
N SER A 759 -4.70 -0.68 14.13
CA SER A 759 -4.66 -1.04 12.71
C SER A 759 -4.49 0.17 11.80
N LEU A 760 -4.13 -0.08 10.54
CA LEU A 760 -4.32 0.89 9.47
C LEU A 760 -5.81 1.17 9.27
N THR A 761 -6.12 2.28 8.62
CA THR A 761 -7.44 2.57 8.08
C THR A 761 -7.39 2.42 6.58
N VAL A 762 -8.14 1.46 6.06
CA VAL A 762 -8.38 1.27 4.64
C VAL A 762 -9.74 1.85 4.30
N ALA A 763 -9.85 2.57 3.21
CA ALA A 763 -11.07 3.27 2.82
C ALA A 763 -11.18 3.38 1.29
N TYR A 764 -12.34 3.75 0.80
CA TYR A 764 -12.61 3.92 -0.61
C TYR A 764 -11.86 5.09 -1.24
N GLY A 765 -11.50 4.89 -2.51
CA GLY A 765 -11.02 5.93 -3.41
C GLY A 765 -9.67 6.51 -3.04
N ALA A 766 -9.18 7.40 -3.88
CA ALA A 766 -7.91 8.08 -3.68
C ALA A 766 -7.94 9.04 -2.49
N ASN A 767 -9.06 9.69 -2.24
CA ASN A 767 -9.29 10.56 -1.09
C ASN A 767 -9.83 9.79 0.10
N ARG A 768 -9.11 8.82 0.57
CA ARG A 768 -9.50 7.98 1.70
C ARG A 768 -9.71 8.83 2.95
N ASP A 769 -10.93 9.24 3.16
CA ASP A 769 -11.29 9.98 4.35
C ASP A 769 -11.71 9.01 5.47
N GLU A 770 -11.53 9.42 6.72
CA GLU A 770 -11.83 8.60 7.90
C GLU A 770 -13.28 8.14 7.99
N TRP A 771 -14.19 8.77 7.26
CA TRP A 771 -15.62 8.42 7.25
C TRP A 771 -15.97 7.26 6.27
N SER A 772 -15.07 6.85 5.39
CA SER A 772 -15.28 5.70 4.48
C SER A 772 -14.44 4.48 4.86
N TYR A 773 -14.15 4.31 6.12
CA TYR A 773 -13.43 3.19 6.70
C TYR A 773 -14.08 1.84 6.39
N ILE A 774 -13.29 0.89 5.87
CA ILE A 774 -13.72 -0.47 5.53
C ILE A 774 -12.97 -1.48 6.41
N PRO A 775 -13.63 -2.19 7.32
CA PRO A 775 -13.02 -3.28 8.07
C PRO A 775 -12.55 -4.42 7.15
N GLY A 776 -11.46 -5.07 7.51
CA GLY A 776 -10.99 -6.28 6.83
C GLY A 776 -10.24 -6.06 5.52
N GLY A 777 -10.19 -4.83 5.01
CA GLY A 777 -9.25 -4.49 3.94
C GLY A 777 -7.81 -4.51 4.45
N VAL A 778 -6.85 -4.92 3.63
CA VAL A 778 -5.45 -5.06 4.05
C VAL A 778 -4.57 -4.12 3.25
N GLY A 779 -3.98 -3.15 3.94
CA GLY A 779 -3.05 -2.21 3.34
C GLY A 779 -1.74 -2.88 2.90
N SER A 780 -1.05 -2.25 1.97
CA SER A 780 0.25 -2.75 1.48
C SER A 780 1.37 -2.71 2.52
N GLY A 781 1.20 -1.94 3.59
CA GLY A 781 2.03 -1.97 4.79
C GLY A 781 3.30 -1.15 4.69
N THR A 782 4.34 -1.57 5.41
CA THR A 782 5.59 -0.83 5.55
C THR A 782 6.30 -0.64 4.21
N ALA A 783 6.63 0.63 3.93
CA ALA A 783 7.54 1.04 2.88
C ALA A 783 8.92 1.40 3.45
N LEU A 784 9.82 1.85 2.60
CA LEU A 784 11.16 2.26 2.97
C LEU A 784 11.46 3.65 2.42
N ILE A 785 11.74 4.60 3.32
CA ILE A 785 12.46 5.81 2.95
C ILE A 785 13.90 5.39 2.73
N ARG A 786 14.29 5.29 1.48
CA ARG A 786 15.61 4.77 1.13
C ARG A 786 16.74 5.62 1.72
N PRO A 787 17.87 5.01 2.08
CA PRO A 787 18.15 3.58 1.89
C PRO A 787 17.70 2.68 3.07
N ASP A 788 17.34 3.22 4.23
CA ASP A 788 17.36 2.43 5.46
C ASP A 788 16.33 2.81 6.54
N LEU A 789 15.39 3.72 6.26
CA LEU A 789 14.39 4.15 7.24
C LEU A 789 13.00 3.54 6.93
N PRO A 790 12.51 2.57 7.72
CA PRO A 790 11.18 2.01 7.53
C PRO A 790 10.10 3.02 7.89
N GLU A 791 9.02 3.01 7.13
CA GLU A 791 7.89 3.91 7.32
C GLU A 791 6.57 3.17 7.14
N LEU A 792 5.63 3.42 8.03
CA LEU A 792 4.24 3.04 7.89
C LEU A 792 3.36 4.26 8.17
N LYS A 793 2.78 4.81 7.12
CA LYS A 793 1.83 5.91 7.19
C LYS A 793 0.41 5.39 7.41
N THR A 794 -0.38 6.20 8.09
CA THR A 794 -1.82 5.99 8.28
C THR A 794 -2.56 7.23 7.79
N TRP A 795 -3.90 7.15 7.76
CA TRP A 795 -4.70 8.32 7.45
C TRP A 795 -4.14 9.61 8.13
N PRO A 796 -4.08 10.74 7.47
CA PRO A 796 -4.73 11.09 6.19
C PRO A 796 -3.87 10.87 4.95
N TYR A 797 -2.92 9.99 4.99
CA TYR A 797 -2.06 9.68 3.86
C TYR A 797 -2.71 8.60 3.01
N PHE A 798 -2.66 8.79 1.71
CA PHE A 798 -3.30 7.92 0.76
C PHE A 798 -2.35 6.90 0.19
N TRP A 799 -2.93 5.97 -0.53
CA TRP A 799 -2.28 5.10 -1.45
C TRP A 799 -1.18 4.28 -0.81
N GLN A 800 -0.45 3.73 -1.63
CA GLN A 800 0.77 2.96 -1.39
C GLN A 800 0.72 2.18 -0.06
N GLN A 801 1.09 2.75 1.04
CA GLN A 801 1.15 2.02 2.30
C GLN A 801 -0.22 1.62 2.87
N THR A 802 -1.27 2.35 2.54
CA THR A 802 -2.64 2.08 3.00
C THR A 802 -3.56 1.58 1.90
N GLU A 803 -3.08 1.46 0.68
CA GLU A 803 -3.84 0.92 -0.43
C GLU A 803 -4.07 -0.57 -0.27
N TYR A 804 -5.25 -1.01 -0.68
CA TYR A 804 -5.65 -2.41 -0.68
C TYR A 804 -5.82 -2.93 -2.11
N VAL A 805 -5.71 -4.24 -2.24
CA VAL A 805 -6.07 -4.97 -3.47
C VAL A 805 -6.85 -6.22 -3.09
N MET A 806 -7.68 -6.69 -4.02
CA MET A 806 -8.58 -7.81 -3.77
C MET A 806 -7.84 -9.12 -3.48
N GLY A 807 -7.19 -9.72 -4.44
CA GLY A 807 -6.66 -11.08 -4.35
C GLY A 807 -5.49 -11.23 -3.38
N GLY A 808 -4.29 -10.92 -3.84
CA GLY A 808 -3.02 -11.14 -3.11
C GLY A 808 -2.82 -10.30 -1.85
N GLY A 809 -3.68 -9.31 -1.58
CA GLY A 809 -3.65 -8.53 -0.33
C GLY A 809 -4.62 -9.11 0.71
N ALA A 810 -5.90 -8.92 0.49
CA ALA A 810 -6.94 -9.24 1.48
C ALA A 810 -7.13 -10.75 1.69
N VAL A 811 -7.23 -11.53 0.61
CA VAL A 811 -7.51 -12.97 0.72
C VAL A 811 -6.30 -13.77 1.18
N ASP A 812 -5.09 -13.38 0.83
CA ASP A 812 -3.87 -14.02 1.36
C ASP A 812 -3.78 -13.86 2.89
N PHE A 813 -4.11 -12.66 3.42
CA PHE A 813 -4.22 -12.44 4.87
C PHE A 813 -5.28 -13.36 5.49
N MET A 814 -6.47 -13.42 4.89
CA MET A 814 -7.56 -14.27 5.37
C MET A 814 -7.12 -15.75 5.46
N ILE A 815 -6.47 -16.27 4.43
CA ILE A 815 -5.93 -17.64 4.42
C ILE A 815 -4.94 -17.88 5.56
N LEU A 816 -4.01 -16.95 5.78
CA LEU A 816 -3.02 -17.09 6.85
C LEU A 816 -3.65 -17.08 8.25
N ALA A 817 -4.65 -16.25 8.47
CA ALA A 817 -5.36 -16.16 9.74
C ALA A 817 -6.27 -17.38 9.98
N MET A 818 -7.00 -17.86 8.95
CA MET A 818 -7.76 -19.12 9.00
C MET A 818 -6.84 -20.31 9.28
N ALA A 819 -5.67 -20.35 8.63
CA ALA A 819 -4.69 -21.39 8.86
C ALA A 819 -4.19 -21.41 10.32
N ALA A 820 -3.94 -20.23 10.90
CA ALA A 820 -3.53 -20.12 12.30
C ALA A 820 -4.62 -20.66 13.23
N ASP A 821 -5.87 -20.33 13.00
CA ASP A 821 -7.01 -20.86 13.78
C ASP A 821 -7.11 -22.38 13.65
N HIS A 822 -7.16 -22.91 12.45
CA HIS A 822 -7.37 -24.35 12.21
C HIS A 822 -6.18 -25.22 12.61
N ILE A 823 -4.94 -24.81 12.32
CA ILE A 823 -3.75 -25.65 12.58
C ILE A 823 -3.39 -25.67 14.08
N LEU A 824 -3.51 -24.54 14.77
CA LEU A 824 -3.11 -24.45 16.17
C LEU A 824 -4.14 -25.08 17.12
N ASN A 825 -5.39 -25.16 16.71
CA ASN A 825 -6.49 -25.78 17.49
C ASN A 825 -6.65 -27.30 17.23
N ARG A 826 -5.99 -27.83 16.22
CA ARG A 826 -5.85 -29.28 16.01
C ARG A 826 -4.73 -29.82 16.92
#